data_b9577929bf92318f7e831c64b64d3ef7
#
_entry.id   b9577929bf92318f7e831c64b64d3ef7
#
_cell.length_a   1.000
_cell.length_b   1.000
_cell.length_c   1.000
_cell.angle_alpha   90.00
_cell.angle_beta   90.00
_cell.angle_gamma   90.00
#
_symmetry.space_group_name_H-M   'P 1'
#
loop_
_entity.id
_entity.type
_entity.pdbx_description
1 polymer ?
#
loop_
_entity_poly.entity_id
_entity_poly.type
_entity_poly.pdbx_seq_one_letter_code
_entity_poly.pdbx_strand_id
1 'polypeptide(L)'
;MTHENQFTPRAEEALRLAQEAAEEMGHGYVGCEHILLGLMREEDGIAHRVMQEYGMTEDMICTVLERSVGKGMSGAAPTQGLTPRAKSAVELAVSEAMRTGAGYIGTEHLLMGLLREGNNMAIRVLDTVGIDPKKMYSSVVQKINEGPRASAGSAPAPHREDGKKGKTLAEFTRDLTEAARQGKLDPVIGREKEIQRVIQILSRRTKNNPVLIGEPGVGKTAIAEGLAQRIAAADVPEELLDKKVLSLDLSGMVAGTKYRGEFEERIKKTIDEVKKDGNVILFIDELHTIVGAGSAEGAVDAANILKPALSRGEIRVVGATTLNEYRKYIEKDAALGRFQPVTVGEPTPETAIEILKGLRDKYESHHKLTITDEAIEAAVRLSVRYINDRFLPDKAIDLMDEAASRVRMDAEAASPELKSLEEKLAALRKEKADVIAAQDYEKAAQLRDIEQNYVQQVEIERDNWRKNLAVNRGTVGEEDIAKVVAGWTGIPVTRLTEDESQRMLKLEETLHQRVVGQDEAVTAVAKAIRRGRVGLKDPKRPIGSFLFLGPTGVGKTELCKALAQVMFGSENDMIRIDMSEYMEKHTVSRLVGSPPGYVGHEEGGQLTEKVRRKPYSVVLFDEIEKAHEDVWNILLQILEDGIVTDSQGRRVDFKNTIIVMTSNVGARNITSADKPLGFDGRESDADEKARFARIKQAVMEELRRTFKPEFLNRIDETIVFRQLTEEDIRHIAQRMLQITGGRMAQQGITLLADDDAVTALAKDGFDPQYGARPLRRAIQNEVEDAVAELMLEGTLQSGDTARICLRDGKVTIEKEAAPVKEQSEGAAV
;
A
#
# COMPACT_ATOMS: atom_id res chain seq x y z
N MET A 1 6.51 -17.60 17.38
CA MET A 1 7.73 -17.25 16.63
C MET A 1 8.84 -17.18 17.66
N THR A 2 9.70 -18.16 17.68
CA THR A 2 10.81 -18.31 18.64
C THR A 2 11.94 -17.38 18.19
N HIS A 3 12.30 -16.41 19.06
CA HIS A 3 13.35 -15.41 18.84
C HIS A 3 14.78 -15.96 18.97
N GLU A 4 15.01 -17.25 18.77
CA GLU A 4 16.31 -17.90 19.00
C GLU A 4 17.41 -17.50 18.01
N ASN A 5 17.11 -16.89 16.85
CA ASN A 5 18.10 -16.53 15.84
C ASN A 5 18.57 -15.08 15.85
N GLN A 6 18.33 -14.31 16.92
CA GLN A 6 18.71 -12.89 16.98
C GLN A 6 19.79 -12.57 18.02
N PHE A 7 20.27 -13.55 18.79
CA PHE A 7 21.34 -13.33 19.75
C PHE A 7 22.72 -13.37 19.10
N THR A 8 23.62 -12.53 19.58
CA THR A 8 25.03 -12.67 19.20
C THR A 8 25.62 -13.92 19.87
N PRO A 9 26.68 -14.54 19.29
CA PRO A 9 27.33 -15.69 19.95
C PRO A 9 27.76 -15.43 21.40
N ARG A 10 28.13 -14.18 21.72
CA ARG A 10 28.49 -13.78 23.10
C ARG A 10 27.27 -13.67 24.00
N ALA A 11 26.13 -13.24 23.51
CA ALA A 11 24.90 -13.18 24.28
C ALA A 11 24.35 -14.61 24.56
N GLU A 12 24.49 -15.52 23.61
CA GLU A 12 24.18 -16.92 23.82
C GLU A 12 25.10 -17.56 24.83
N GLU A 13 26.40 -17.27 24.78
CA GLU A 13 27.39 -17.74 25.74
C GLU A 13 27.10 -17.19 27.12
N ALA A 14 26.74 -15.93 27.27
CA ALA A 14 26.34 -15.34 28.55
C ALA A 14 25.11 -16.03 29.16
N LEU A 15 24.13 -16.40 28.32
CA LEU A 15 22.94 -17.14 28.77
C LEU A 15 23.27 -18.59 29.13
N ARG A 16 24.24 -19.23 28.46
CA ARG A 16 24.75 -20.55 28.78
C ARG A 16 25.49 -20.52 30.13
N LEU A 17 26.37 -19.53 30.33
CA LEU A 17 27.06 -19.30 31.60
C LEU A 17 26.08 -18.97 32.74
N ALA A 18 24.97 -18.33 32.46
CA ALA A 18 23.90 -18.08 33.45
C ALA A 18 23.23 -19.40 33.88
N GLN A 19 23.07 -20.34 32.96
CA GLN A 19 22.55 -21.67 33.28
C GLN A 19 23.54 -22.50 34.13
N GLU A 20 24.81 -22.47 33.77
CA GLU A 20 25.87 -23.11 34.58
C GLU A 20 25.96 -22.53 36.01
N ALA A 21 25.85 -21.21 36.12
CA ALA A 21 25.80 -20.53 37.41
C ALA A 21 24.60 -20.97 38.26
N ALA A 22 23.43 -21.20 37.65
CA ALA A 22 22.26 -21.74 38.38
C ALA A 22 22.46 -23.16 38.84
N GLU A 23 23.13 -24.00 38.05
CA GLU A 23 23.50 -25.38 38.41
C GLU A 23 24.53 -25.42 39.56
N GLU A 24 25.58 -24.59 39.50
CA GLU A 24 26.59 -24.46 40.54
C GLU A 24 25.99 -24.00 41.90
N MET A 25 25.00 -23.10 41.84
CA MET A 25 24.27 -22.65 43.03
C MET A 25 23.19 -23.64 43.49
N GLY A 26 22.90 -24.69 42.73
CA GLY A 26 21.87 -25.70 43.04
C GLY A 26 20.45 -25.19 42.92
N HIS A 27 20.19 -24.19 42.02
CA HIS A 27 18.88 -23.62 41.81
C HIS A 27 18.18 -24.34 40.64
N GLY A 28 16.93 -24.75 40.82
CA GLY A 28 16.14 -25.46 39.81
C GLY A 28 15.61 -24.55 38.70
N TYR A 29 16.01 -23.26 38.65
CA TYR A 29 15.55 -22.25 37.70
C TYR A 29 16.67 -21.26 37.36
N VAL A 30 16.54 -20.60 36.20
CA VAL A 30 17.44 -19.49 35.82
C VAL A 30 16.73 -18.16 36.03
N GLY A 31 17.19 -17.39 37.01
CA GLY A 31 16.65 -16.06 37.36
C GLY A 31 17.49 -14.92 36.78
N CYS A 32 17.04 -13.67 36.98
CA CYS A 32 17.75 -12.45 36.57
C CYS A 32 19.16 -12.34 37.22
N GLU A 33 19.33 -12.86 38.43
CA GLU A 33 20.60 -12.95 39.16
C GLU A 33 21.62 -13.84 38.44
N HIS A 34 21.16 -14.96 37.88
CA HIS A 34 22.02 -15.86 37.12
C HIS A 34 22.41 -15.26 35.79
N ILE A 35 21.49 -14.53 35.13
CA ILE A 35 21.80 -13.80 33.91
C ILE A 35 22.86 -12.70 34.19
N LEU A 36 22.76 -11.98 35.30
CA LEU A 36 23.76 -10.99 35.70
C LEU A 36 25.13 -11.63 35.90
N LEU A 37 25.19 -12.81 36.53
CA LEU A 37 26.43 -13.57 36.75
C LEU A 37 27.00 -14.10 35.42
N GLY A 38 26.16 -14.62 34.54
CA GLY A 38 26.57 -15.04 33.19
C GLY A 38 27.14 -13.89 32.35
N LEU A 39 26.55 -12.70 32.45
CA LEU A 39 27.09 -11.49 31.81
C LEU A 39 28.42 -11.01 32.42
N MET A 40 28.64 -11.30 33.69
CA MET A 40 29.91 -11.01 34.36
C MET A 40 31.02 -12.01 33.97
N ARG A 41 30.69 -13.29 33.74
CA ARG A 41 31.60 -14.34 33.29
C ARG A 41 32.02 -14.21 31.82
N GLU A 42 31.20 -13.58 30.97
CA GLU A 42 31.53 -13.31 29.56
C GLU A 42 32.46 -12.08 29.43
N GLU A 43 33.78 -12.31 29.56
CA GLU A 43 34.83 -11.29 29.68
C GLU A 43 34.95 -10.38 28.47
N ASP A 44 34.63 -10.84 27.26
CA ASP A 44 34.72 -10.10 26.02
C ASP A 44 33.48 -9.22 25.74
N GLY A 45 32.43 -9.37 26.54
CA GLY A 45 31.15 -8.65 26.38
C GLY A 45 31.23 -7.16 26.77
N ILE A 46 30.37 -6.32 26.15
CA ILE A 46 30.23 -4.92 26.57
C ILE A 46 29.66 -4.85 27.99
N ALA A 47 28.76 -5.75 28.35
CA ALA A 47 28.18 -5.81 29.70
C ALA A 47 29.26 -6.05 30.77
N HIS A 48 30.18 -6.98 30.55
CA HIS A 48 31.31 -7.25 31.48
C HIS A 48 32.14 -5.99 31.68
N ARG A 49 32.54 -5.31 30.60
CA ARG A 49 33.38 -4.10 30.69
C ARG A 49 32.70 -2.98 31.47
N VAL A 50 31.40 -2.78 31.29
CA VAL A 50 30.64 -1.79 32.04
C VAL A 50 30.58 -2.20 33.51
N MET A 51 30.25 -3.44 33.86
CA MET A 51 30.20 -3.92 35.24
C MET A 51 31.55 -3.79 35.91
N GLN A 52 32.65 -4.11 35.23
CA GLN A 52 34.03 -3.98 35.73
C GLN A 52 34.40 -2.52 35.99
N GLU A 53 33.96 -1.54 35.16
CA GLU A 53 34.16 -0.10 35.40
C GLU A 53 33.51 0.38 36.71
N TYR A 54 32.39 -0.24 37.07
CA TYR A 54 31.74 0.02 38.37
C TYR A 54 32.34 -0.81 39.53
N GLY A 55 33.46 -1.53 39.30
CA GLY A 55 34.16 -2.30 40.32
C GLY A 55 33.47 -3.57 40.73
N MET A 56 32.50 -4.06 39.89
CA MET A 56 31.85 -5.36 40.17
C MET A 56 32.81 -6.51 39.89
N THR A 57 32.78 -7.53 40.75
CA THR A 57 33.48 -8.79 40.56
C THR A 57 32.52 -9.96 40.75
N GLU A 58 32.83 -11.10 40.18
CA GLU A 58 32.06 -12.32 40.33
C GLU A 58 31.84 -12.71 41.79
N ASP A 59 32.90 -12.63 42.64
CA ASP A 59 32.85 -12.97 44.06
C ASP A 59 31.86 -12.08 44.81
N MET A 60 31.76 -10.78 44.46
CA MET A 60 30.81 -9.85 45.08
C MET A 60 29.37 -10.28 44.75
N ILE A 61 29.08 -10.59 43.47
CA ILE A 61 27.75 -11.04 43.02
C ILE A 61 27.40 -12.33 43.73
N CYS A 62 28.28 -13.35 43.74
CA CYS A 62 28.09 -14.65 44.43
C CYS A 62 27.83 -14.47 45.92
N THR A 63 28.62 -13.64 46.62
CA THR A 63 28.45 -13.39 48.06
C THR A 63 27.08 -12.77 48.38
N VAL A 64 26.60 -11.83 47.59
CA VAL A 64 25.29 -11.21 47.77
C VAL A 64 24.18 -12.21 47.48
N LEU A 65 24.32 -13.03 46.45
CA LEU A 65 23.34 -14.06 46.08
C LEU A 65 23.23 -15.17 47.15
N GLU A 66 24.36 -15.66 47.65
CA GLU A 66 24.37 -16.66 48.74
C GLU A 66 23.66 -16.16 50.01
N ARG A 67 23.80 -14.85 50.31
CA ARG A 67 23.11 -14.24 51.46
C ARG A 67 21.63 -13.98 51.24
N SER A 68 21.23 -13.69 50.00
CA SER A 68 19.87 -13.26 49.68
C SER A 68 18.95 -14.40 49.26
N VAL A 69 19.47 -15.42 48.54
CA VAL A 69 18.70 -16.53 47.98
C VAL A 69 19.08 -17.87 48.67
N GLY A 70 20.33 -17.99 49.17
CA GLY A 70 20.87 -19.24 49.74
C GLY A 70 21.40 -20.19 48.66
N LYS A 71 22.08 -21.27 49.12
CA LYS A 71 22.49 -22.37 48.22
C LYS A 71 21.40 -23.45 48.21
N GLY A 72 21.00 -23.88 46.97
CA GLY A 72 20.12 -25.02 46.80
C GLY A 72 20.81 -26.38 46.94
N MET A 73 20.16 -27.48 46.54
CA MET A 73 20.77 -28.80 46.50
C MET A 73 21.75 -28.89 45.34
N SER A 74 23.02 -29.10 45.64
CA SER A 74 24.10 -29.23 44.66
C SER A 74 23.81 -30.35 43.65
N GLY A 75 23.83 -30.05 42.33
CA GLY A 75 23.72 -31.02 41.27
C GLY A 75 22.32 -31.16 40.64
N ALA A 76 21.35 -30.28 40.96
CA ALA A 76 20.06 -30.26 40.30
C ALA A 76 20.14 -29.38 39.03
N ALA A 77 20.10 -29.98 37.85
CA ALA A 77 19.95 -29.20 36.61
C ALA A 77 18.66 -28.35 36.63
N PRO A 78 18.67 -27.11 36.09
CA PRO A 78 17.50 -26.21 36.11
C PRO A 78 16.39 -26.77 35.21
N THR A 79 15.51 -27.59 35.78
CA THR A 79 14.42 -28.24 35.08
C THR A 79 13.24 -27.29 34.75
N GLN A 80 13.16 -26.13 35.42
CA GLN A 80 12.07 -25.16 35.27
C GLN A 80 12.35 -24.04 34.26
N GLY A 81 13.54 -23.98 33.66
CA GLY A 81 13.89 -22.95 32.65
C GLY A 81 13.98 -21.54 33.27
N LEU A 82 13.79 -20.51 32.45
CA LEU A 82 13.81 -19.08 32.84
C LEU A 82 12.60 -18.72 33.70
N THR A 83 12.84 -17.98 34.81
CA THR A 83 11.77 -17.39 35.61
C THR A 83 10.93 -16.39 34.82
N PRO A 84 9.67 -16.10 35.21
CA PRO A 84 8.83 -15.11 34.50
C PRO A 84 9.51 -13.74 34.38
N ARG A 85 10.24 -13.30 35.42
CA ARG A 85 10.98 -12.03 35.39
C ARG A 85 12.21 -12.08 34.49
N ALA A 86 12.93 -13.19 34.46
CA ALA A 86 14.04 -13.39 33.53
C ALA A 86 13.56 -13.40 32.08
N LYS A 87 12.38 -13.98 31.76
CA LYS A 87 11.76 -13.91 30.47
C LYS A 87 11.41 -12.47 30.08
N SER A 88 10.79 -11.74 31.03
CA SER A 88 10.46 -10.31 30.81
C SER A 88 11.70 -9.46 30.55
N ALA A 89 12.81 -9.72 31.30
CA ALA A 89 14.07 -9.02 31.08
C ALA A 89 14.68 -9.31 29.69
N VAL A 90 14.57 -10.55 29.19
CA VAL A 90 14.99 -10.93 27.84
C VAL A 90 14.09 -10.28 26.79
N GLU A 91 12.77 -10.21 26.97
CA GLU A 91 11.86 -9.50 26.07
C GLU A 91 12.15 -7.99 26.03
N LEU A 92 12.48 -7.40 27.17
CA LEU A 92 12.94 -6.02 27.24
C LEU A 92 14.28 -5.82 26.54
N ALA A 93 15.20 -6.79 26.58
CA ALA A 93 16.45 -6.74 25.83
C ALA A 93 16.22 -6.71 24.30
N VAL A 94 15.23 -7.47 23.80
CA VAL A 94 14.78 -7.40 22.41
C VAL A 94 14.28 -5.99 22.06
N SER A 95 13.44 -5.41 22.95
CA SER A 95 12.92 -4.05 22.76
C SER A 95 14.04 -3.00 22.77
N GLU A 96 15.09 -3.19 23.62
CA GLU A 96 16.24 -2.29 23.65
C GLU A 96 17.11 -2.41 22.40
N ALA A 97 17.32 -3.62 21.88
CA ALA A 97 18.02 -3.82 20.61
C ALA A 97 17.32 -3.12 19.44
N MET A 98 15.99 -3.21 19.38
CA MET A 98 15.20 -2.47 18.39
C MET A 98 15.32 -0.95 18.58
N ARG A 99 15.31 -0.46 19.83
CA ARG A 99 15.42 0.97 20.15
C ARG A 99 16.81 1.54 19.83
N THR A 100 17.85 0.75 19.97
CA THR A 100 19.23 1.14 19.61
C THR A 100 19.54 0.96 18.14
N GLY A 101 18.59 0.43 17.34
CA GLY A 101 18.77 0.18 15.90
C GLY A 101 19.70 -1.00 15.62
N ALA A 102 20.00 -1.85 16.60
CA ALA A 102 20.82 -3.03 16.42
C ALA A 102 19.99 -4.18 15.78
N GLY A 103 20.50 -4.77 14.73
CA GLY A 103 19.90 -5.95 14.09
C GLY A 103 20.11 -7.26 14.85
N TYR A 104 20.67 -7.20 16.06
CA TYR A 104 21.05 -8.35 16.91
C TYR A 104 20.92 -8.00 18.39
N ILE A 105 20.80 -9.02 19.23
CA ILE A 105 20.75 -8.87 20.70
C ILE A 105 22.12 -9.26 21.28
N GLY A 106 22.89 -8.26 21.73
CA GLY A 106 24.19 -8.47 22.37
C GLY A 106 24.10 -8.52 23.88
N THR A 107 25.25 -8.73 24.54
CA THR A 107 25.38 -8.75 26.04
C THR A 107 24.94 -7.42 26.66
N GLU A 108 25.21 -6.31 25.98
CA GLU A 108 24.77 -4.96 26.33
C GLU A 108 23.25 -4.85 26.43
N HIS A 109 22.54 -5.43 25.46
CA HIS A 109 21.07 -5.37 25.41
C HIS A 109 20.46 -6.24 26.54
N LEU A 110 21.08 -7.38 26.85
CA LEU A 110 20.67 -8.22 27.96
C LEU A 110 20.84 -7.48 29.31
N LEU A 111 21.95 -6.77 29.50
CA LEU A 111 22.15 -5.94 30.69
C LEU A 111 21.15 -4.80 30.78
N MET A 112 20.87 -4.11 29.64
CA MET A 112 19.86 -3.06 29.58
C MET A 112 18.45 -3.59 29.91
N GLY A 113 18.08 -4.77 29.44
CA GLY A 113 16.82 -5.44 29.76
C GLY A 113 16.68 -5.74 31.25
N LEU A 114 17.75 -6.25 31.91
CA LEU A 114 17.79 -6.47 33.36
C LEU A 114 17.60 -5.17 34.15
N LEU A 115 18.31 -4.11 33.76
CA LEU A 115 18.23 -2.80 34.39
C LEU A 115 16.85 -2.13 34.23
N ARG A 116 16.18 -2.36 33.09
CA ARG A 116 14.89 -1.77 32.78
C ARG A 116 13.70 -2.47 33.45
N GLU A 117 13.76 -3.78 33.65
CA GLU A 117 12.72 -4.53 34.39
C GLU A 117 12.54 -3.96 35.81
N GLY A 118 13.62 -3.53 36.46
CA GLY A 118 13.58 -2.63 37.59
C GLY A 118 13.21 -3.27 38.95
N ASN A 119 12.56 -4.42 38.98
CA ASN A 119 12.14 -5.09 40.24
C ASN A 119 12.59 -6.57 40.28
N ASN A 120 13.86 -6.80 39.97
CA ASN A 120 14.46 -8.16 39.96
C ASN A 120 15.60 -8.29 40.94
N MET A 121 16.10 -9.54 41.09
CA MET A 121 17.18 -9.82 42.03
C MET A 121 18.50 -9.20 41.54
N ALA A 122 18.74 -9.06 40.26
CA ALA A 122 19.92 -8.37 39.73
C ALA A 122 19.99 -6.91 40.22
N ILE A 123 18.85 -6.18 40.20
CA ILE A 123 18.81 -4.81 40.77
C ILE A 123 19.09 -4.78 42.26
N ARG A 124 18.58 -5.75 43.02
CA ARG A 124 18.89 -5.85 44.47
C ARG A 124 20.36 -6.10 44.72
N VAL A 125 21.03 -6.88 43.88
CA VAL A 125 22.49 -7.07 43.95
C VAL A 125 23.21 -5.74 43.70
N LEU A 126 22.82 -4.98 42.65
CA LEU A 126 23.40 -3.67 42.38
C LEU A 126 23.20 -2.68 43.52
N ASP A 127 21.99 -2.62 44.08
CA ASP A 127 21.68 -1.74 45.20
C ASP A 127 22.50 -2.11 46.47
N THR A 128 22.70 -3.43 46.73
CA THR A 128 23.49 -3.90 47.88
C THR A 128 24.96 -3.56 47.72
N VAL A 129 25.48 -3.54 46.49
CA VAL A 129 26.86 -3.15 46.18
C VAL A 129 26.99 -1.60 46.09
N GLY A 130 25.90 -0.86 46.17
CA GLY A 130 25.89 0.60 46.14
C GLY A 130 26.01 1.21 44.73
N ILE A 131 25.63 0.45 43.68
CA ILE A 131 25.68 0.88 42.30
C ILE A 131 24.28 1.36 41.83
N ASP A 132 24.22 2.57 41.34
CA ASP A 132 22.97 3.14 40.78
C ASP A 132 22.64 2.51 39.41
N PRO A 133 21.53 1.74 39.30
CA PRO A 133 21.13 1.10 38.02
C PRO A 133 20.94 2.08 36.88
N LYS A 134 20.49 3.31 37.15
CA LYS A 134 20.28 4.35 36.10
C LYS A 134 21.59 4.85 35.52
N LYS A 135 22.60 5.01 36.37
CA LYS A 135 23.94 5.42 35.91
C LYS A 135 24.59 4.32 35.07
N MET A 136 24.49 3.05 35.54
CA MET A 136 24.99 1.92 34.77
C MET A 136 24.30 1.79 33.42
N TYR A 137 22.98 1.98 33.35
CA TYR A 137 22.24 2.01 32.08
C TYR A 137 22.78 3.08 31.14
N SER A 138 23.01 4.30 31.62
CA SER A 138 23.57 5.39 30.80
C SER A 138 24.96 5.05 30.29
N SER A 139 25.81 4.39 31.09
CA SER A 139 27.14 3.95 30.68
C SER A 139 27.10 2.86 29.59
N VAL A 140 26.13 1.93 29.67
CA VAL A 140 25.93 0.93 28.62
C VAL A 140 25.58 1.62 27.31
N VAL A 141 24.61 2.58 27.31
CA VAL A 141 24.21 3.35 26.13
C VAL A 141 25.40 4.14 25.55
N GLN A 142 26.23 4.73 26.39
CA GLN A 142 27.43 5.44 25.96
C GLN A 142 28.42 4.51 25.25
N LYS A 143 28.65 3.31 25.76
CA LYS A 143 29.57 2.33 25.16
C LYS A 143 29.05 1.72 23.86
N ILE A 144 27.76 1.53 23.73
CA ILE A 144 27.13 1.11 22.44
C ILE A 144 27.44 2.17 21.37
N ASN A 145 27.35 3.45 21.70
CA ASN A 145 27.62 4.56 20.78
C ASN A 145 29.13 4.77 20.48
N GLU A 146 30.04 4.24 21.31
CA GLU A 146 31.50 4.36 21.10
C GLU A 146 32.07 3.32 20.10
N GLY A 147 31.33 2.26 19.70
CA GLY A 147 31.70 1.23 18.71
C GLY A 147 32.97 0.42 19.03
N PRO A 148 33.23 -0.75 18.40
CA PRO A 148 34.40 -1.57 18.69
C PRO A 148 35.66 -0.97 18.10
N ARG A 149 36.54 -0.43 18.91
CA ARG A 149 37.95 -0.18 18.53
C ARG A 149 38.70 -1.51 18.51
N ALA A 150 39.12 -1.92 17.31
CA ALA A 150 40.04 -3.04 17.12
C ALA A 150 41.36 -2.75 17.84
N SER A 151 41.76 -3.67 18.72
CA SER A 151 43.08 -3.69 19.37
C SER A 151 44.15 -4.14 18.38
N ALA A 152 45.07 -3.24 18.02
CA ALA A 152 46.36 -3.60 17.45
C ALA A 152 47.44 -2.72 18.07
N GLY A 153 48.37 -3.42 18.66
CA GLY A 153 49.75 -3.18 19.12
C GLY A 153 50.41 -1.83 19.10
N SER A 154 50.95 -1.55 20.23
CA SER A 154 51.83 -0.46 20.64
C SER A 154 53.10 -0.22 19.79
N ALA A 155 53.37 1.08 19.45
CA ALA A 155 54.73 1.69 19.55
C ALA A 155 54.61 3.21 19.62
N PRO A 156 55.48 3.91 20.39
CA PRO A 156 55.28 5.33 20.72
C PRO A 156 56.08 6.28 19.83
N ALA A 157 55.47 7.41 19.50
CA ALA A 157 56.09 8.73 19.28
C ALA A 157 55.27 9.63 18.33
N PRO A 158 55.52 10.93 18.29
CA PRO A 158 55.49 11.98 19.29
C PRO A 158 54.34 12.97 19.06
N HIS A 159 54.05 13.73 20.08
CA HIS A 159 53.15 14.88 20.11
C HIS A 159 53.15 15.75 18.84
N ARG A 160 51.98 15.90 18.23
CA ARG A 160 51.51 17.12 17.59
C ARG A 160 50.09 17.41 18.02
N GLU A 161 49.92 18.49 18.77
CA GLU A 161 48.65 19.16 18.98
C GLU A 161 48.14 19.63 17.62
N ASP A 162 47.02 19.08 17.19
CA ASP A 162 46.12 19.82 16.29
C ASP A 162 44.66 19.30 16.42
N GLY A 163 43.83 20.19 16.98
CA GLY A 163 42.47 20.45 16.56
C GLY A 163 41.38 19.45 16.91
N LYS A 164 40.73 19.67 18.04
CA LYS A 164 39.29 19.38 18.17
C LYS A 164 38.54 20.09 17.05
N LYS A 165 38.51 19.50 15.83
CA LYS A 165 37.76 20.02 14.70
C LYS A 165 36.87 18.91 14.14
N GLY A 166 35.56 19.14 14.13
CA GLY A 166 34.63 18.45 13.26
C GLY A 166 33.83 17.26 13.85
N LYS A 167 33.59 17.13 15.16
CA LYS A 167 32.79 16.05 15.72
C LYS A 167 31.31 16.15 15.37
N THR A 168 30.74 17.36 15.36
CA THR A 168 29.31 17.59 15.11
C THR A 168 28.95 17.49 13.63
N LEU A 169 29.82 18.00 12.75
CA LEU A 169 29.61 17.93 11.29
C LEU A 169 29.61 16.49 10.80
N ALA A 170 30.54 15.64 11.27
CA ALA A 170 30.62 14.23 10.87
C ALA A 170 29.47 13.36 11.43
N GLU A 171 28.83 13.81 12.50
CA GLU A 171 27.73 13.09 13.15
C GLU A 171 26.39 13.25 12.38
N PHE A 172 26.15 14.46 11.82
CA PHE A 172 24.88 14.80 11.16
C PHE A 172 25.01 15.03 9.66
N THR A 173 26.16 14.70 9.05
CA THR A 173 26.35 14.83 7.61
C THR A 173 26.93 13.56 6.99
N ARG A 174 26.48 13.26 5.76
CA ARG A 174 27.06 12.21 4.90
C ARG A 174 27.90 12.86 3.82
N ASP A 175 29.16 12.48 3.69
CA ASP A 175 30.07 12.97 2.62
C ASP A 175 29.75 12.24 1.31
N LEU A 176 29.07 12.94 0.38
CA LEU A 176 28.74 12.41 -0.94
C LEU A 176 29.97 12.35 -1.85
N THR A 177 30.94 13.25 -1.69
CA THR A 177 32.16 13.27 -2.51
C THR A 177 33.10 12.11 -2.17
N GLU A 178 33.21 11.77 -0.90
CA GLU A 178 33.95 10.58 -0.48
C GLU A 178 33.22 9.28 -0.89
N ALA A 179 31.89 9.24 -0.79
CA ALA A 179 31.08 8.12 -1.29
C ALA A 179 31.24 7.95 -2.82
N ALA A 180 31.34 9.06 -3.58
CA ALA A 180 31.60 9.04 -5.01
C ALA A 180 32.99 8.44 -5.33
N ARG A 181 34.04 8.86 -4.59
CA ARG A 181 35.39 8.30 -4.75
C ARG A 181 35.48 6.82 -4.46
N GLN A 182 34.65 6.34 -3.53
CA GLN A 182 34.55 4.92 -3.16
C GLN A 182 33.65 4.10 -4.10
N GLY A 183 33.04 4.73 -5.13
CA GLY A 183 32.14 4.06 -6.07
C GLY A 183 30.82 3.57 -5.45
N LYS A 184 30.40 4.14 -4.31
CA LYS A 184 29.19 3.74 -3.58
C LYS A 184 27.93 4.46 -4.06
N LEU A 185 28.04 5.51 -4.85
CA LEU A 185 26.90 6.23 -5.39
C LEU A 185 26.36 5.57 -6.66
N ASP A 186 25.11 5.82 -6.94
CA ASP A 186 24.46 5.38 -8.17
C ASP A 186 24.91 6.25 -9.36
N PRO A 187 24.98 5.67 -10.58
CA PRO A 187 25.30 6.46 -11.77
C PRO A 187 24.15 7.45 -12.03
N VAL A 188 24.47 8.69 -12.28
CA VAL A 188 23.48 9.74 -12.59
C VAL A 188 23.39 9.91 -14.10
N ILE A 189 22.24 9.58 -14.66
CA ILE A 189 21.98 9.55 -16.11
C ILE A 189 20.89 10.58 -16.45
N GLY A 190 21.04 11.30 -17.55
CA GLY A 190 20.02 12.19 -18.11
C GLY A 190 19.78 13.49 -17.32
N ARG A 191 20.74 13.89 -16.45
CA ARG A 191 20.66 15.11 -15.62
C ARG A 191 21.81 16.09 -15.83
N GLU A 192 22.51 15.97 -16.95
CA GLU A 192 23.71 16.76 -17.28
C GLU A 192 23.42 18.26 -17.31
N LYS A 193 22.23 18.65 -17.84
CA LYS A 193 21.82 20.07 -17.95
C LYS A 193 21.58 20.69 -16.59
N GLU A 194 20.89 19.99 -15.72
CA GLU A 194 20.57 20.44 -14.37
C GLU A 194 21.84 20.53 -13.52
N ILE A 195 22.72 19.52 -13.58
CA ILE A 195 24.00 19.51 -12.88
C ILE A 195 24.90 20.67 -13.37
N GLN A 196 25.00 20.88 -14.68
CA GLN A 196 25.74 21.99 -15.25
C GLN A 196 25.18 23.35 -14.78
N ARG A 197 23.85 23.46 -14.69
CA ARG A 197 23.18 24.66 -14.18
C ARG A 197 23.49 24.90 -12.71
N VAL A 198 23.51 23.86 -11.89
CA VAL A 198 23.91 23.91 -10.47
C VAL A 198 25.36 24.39 -10.35
N ILE A 199 26.28 23.82 -11.13
CA ILE A 199 27.68 24.22 -11.16
C ILE A 199 27.82 25.70 -11.55
N GLN A 200 27.13 26.17 -12.59
CA GLN A 200 27.11 27.58 -13.01
C GLN A 200 26.65 28.52 -11.90
N ILE A 201 25.63 28.11 -11.13
CA ILE A 201 25.11 28.92 -10.03
C ILE A 201 26.12 28.97 -8.87
N LEU A 202 26.70 27.83 -8.50
CA LEU A 202 27.69 27.71 -7.42
C LEU A 202 28.95 28.53 -7.70
N SER A 203 29.31 28.72 -8.97
CA SER A 203 30.47 29.53 -9.40
C SER A 203 30.19 31.03 -9.47
N ARG A 204 28.99 31.50 -9.14
CA ARG A 204 28.66 32.93 -9.08
C ARG A 204 29.25 33.61 -7.84
N ARG A 205 29.61 34.88 -7.96
CA ARG A 205 30.07 35.71 -6.84
C ARG A 205 28.93 35.98 -5.83
N THR A 206 27.71 36.14 -6.29
CA THR A 206 26.53 36.43 -5.48
C THR A 206 25.37 35.54 -5.97
N LYS A 207 24.40 35.27 -5.12
CA LYS A 207 23.25 34.37 -5.40
C LYS A 207 23.73 33.00 -5.89
N ASN A 208 24.72 32.46 -5.20
CA ASN A 208 25.43 31.21 -5.50
C ASN A 208 24.84 29.96 -4.83
N ASN A 209 23.59 30.03 -4.36
CA ASN A 209 22.90 28.91 -3.74
C ASN A 209 21.78 28.44 -4.65
N PRO A 210 21.91 27.29 -5.35
CA PRO A 210 20.84 26.72 -6.14
C PRO A 210 19.79 26.03 -5.25
N VAL A 211 18.53 26.02 -5.70
CA VAL A 211 17.47 25.18 -5.14
C VAL A 211 16.85 24.37 -6.25
N LEU A 212 16.85 23.04 -6.07
CA LEU A 212 16.25 22.08 -6.97
C LEU A 212 14.76 22.02 -6.69
N ILE A 213 13.94 22.34 -7.68
CA ILE A 213 12.49 22.39 -7.56
C ILE A 213 11.87 21.34 -8.47
N GLY A 214 11.12 20.42 -7.93
CA GLY A 214 10.45 19.38 -8.71
C GLY A 214 9.56 18.50 -7.84
N GLU A 215 8.71 17.70 -8.47
CA GLU A 215 7.84 16.78 -7.79
C GLU A 215 8.64 15.69 -7.02
N PRO A 216 8.02 15.03 -6.01
CA PRO A 216 8.66 13.89 -5.33
C PRO A 216 9.02 12.79 -6.33
N GLY A 217 10.17 12.12 -6.15
CA GLY A 217 10.56 10.98 -6.98
C GLY A 217 11.16 11.32 -8.36
N VAL A 218 11.30 12.61 -8.74
CA VAL A 218 11.92 12.98 -10.03
C VAL A 218 13.46 12.92 -10.04
N GLY A 219 14.11 12.58 -8.91
CA GLY A 219 15.56 12.45 -8.83
C GLY A 219 16.31 13.74 -8.46
N LYS A 220 15.75 14.58 -7.59
CA LYS A 220 16.43 15.80 -7.08
C LYS A 220 17.73 15.47 -6.34
N THR A 221 17.71 14.45 -5.49
CA THR A 221 18.87 13.99 -4.71
C THR A 221 19.97 13.45 -5.61
N ALA A 222 19.61 12.76 -6.70
CA ALA A 222 20.57 12.27 -7.70
C ALA A 222 21.38 13.41 -8.35
N ILE A 223 20.82 14.61 -8.51
CA ILE A 223 21.58 15.77 -9.03
C ILE A 223 22.69 16.20 -8.07
N ALA A 224 22.45 16.14 -6.75
CA ALA A 224 23.48 16.43 -5.75
C ALA A 224 24.56 15.34 -5.73
N GLU A 225 24.18 14.09 -5.91
CA GLU A 225 25.10 12.96 -6.05
C GLU A 225 25.93 13.09 -7.35
N GLY A 226 25.30 13.48 -8.47
CA GLY A 226 25.98 13.73 -9.73
C GLY A 226 26.97 14.91 -9.65
N LEU A 227 26.63 15.96 -8.90
CA LEU A 227 27.57 17.03 -8.59
C LEU A 227 28.80 16.51 -7.81
N ALA A 228 28.57 15.66 -6.80
CA ALA A 228 29.65 15.04 -6.03
C ALA A 228 30.53 14.12 -6.90
N GLN A 229 29.94 13.37 -7.82
CA GLN A 229 30.67 12.52 -8.78
C GLN A 229 31.54 13.36 -9.72
N ARG A 230 31.04 14.47 -10.27
CA ARG A 230 31.84 15.38 -11.12
C ARG A 230 32.99 16.05 -10.36
N ILE A 231 32.75 16.43 -9.09
CA ILE A 231 33.82 16.96 -8.24
C ILE A 231 34.88 15.88 -7.99
N ALA A 232 34.48 14.66 -7.68
CA ALA A 232 35.38 13.53 -7.47
C ALA A 232 36.19 13.16 -8.73
N ALA A 233 35.58 13.31 -9.92
CA ALA A 233 36.23 13.10 -11.23
C ALA A 233 37.04 14.31 -11.73
N ALA A 234 37.09 15.41 -10.97
CA ALA A 234 37.71 16.69 -11.37
C ALA A 234 37.10 17.31 -12.65
N ASP A 235 35.83 17.01 -12.98
CA ASP A 235 35.08 17.56 -14.12
C ASP A 235 34.25 18.79 -13.70
N VAL A 236 34.90 19.74 -13.05
CA VAL A 236 34.27 20.98 -12.53
C VAL A 236 35.25 22.14 -12.65
N PRO A 237 34.78 23.42 -12.66
CA PRO A 237 35.68 24.58 -12.63
C PRO A 237 36.61 24.57 -11.42
N GLU A 238 37.80 25.21 -11.57
CA GLU A 238 38.86 25.24 -10.57
C GLU A 238 38.39 25.65 -9.17
N GLU A 239 37.42 26.57 -9.09
CA GLU A 239 36.85 27.04 -7.82
C GLU A 239 36.09 25.94 -7.03
N LEU A 240 35.73 24.82 -7.67
CA LEU A 240 34.98 23.72 -7.08
C LEU A 240 35.78 22.43 -6.90
N LEU A 241 37.01 22.36 -7.41
CA LEU A 241 37.85 21.15 -7.39
C LEU A 241 38.11 20.62 -5.97
N ASP A 242 38.36 21.55 -5.03
CA ASP A 242 38.67 21.21 -3.64
C ASP A 242 37.45 21.15 -2.73
N LYS A 243 36.24 21.31 -3.30
CA LYS A 243 35.00 21.31 -2.50
C LYS A 243 34.52 19.90 -2.21
N LYS A 244 33.86 19.76 -1.06
CA LYS A 244 33.16 18.53 -0.63
C LYS A 244 31.65 18.79 -0.56
N VAL A 245 30.87 17.87 -1.07
CA VAL A 245 29.39 17.91 -0.95
C VAL A 245 29.00 17.08 0.25
N LEU A 246 28.46 17.73 1.27
CA LEU A 246 27.97 17.10 2.49
C LEU A 246 26.43 17.15 2.51
N SER A 247 25.78 16.01 2.59
CA SER A 247 24.33 15.92 2.76
C SER A 247 23.97 16.02 4.24
N LEU A 248 23.13 17.00 4.61
CA LEU A 248 22.70 17.25 5.98
C LEU A 248 21.47 16.39 6.35
N ASP A 249 21.58 15.61 7.42
CA ASP A 249 20.47 14.87 8.01
C ASP A 249 19.72 15.72 9.06
N LEU A 250 18.68 16.43 8.60
CA LEU A 250 17.84 17.24 9.49
C LEU A 250 17.03 16.38 10.45
N SER A 251 16.59 15.20 10.03
CA SER A 251 15.79 14.28 10.85
C SER A 251 16.63 13.76 12.03
N GLY A 252 17.89 13.40 11.77
CA GLY A 252 18.86 13.01 12.81
C GLY A 252 19.16 14.13 13.79
N MET A 253 19.19 15.39 13.31
CA MET A 253 19.41 16.56 14.17
C MET A 253 18.26 16.84 15.15
N VAL A 254 17.02 16.55 14.74
CA VAL A 254 15.81 16.69 15.59
C VAL A 254 15.66 15.49 16.53
N ALA A 255 16.07 14.31 16.09
CA ALA A 255 15.95 13.10 16.88
C ALA A 255 16.75 13.21 18.20
N GLY A 256 16.08 12.87 19.31
CA GLY A 256 16.68 12.88 20.64
C GLY A 256 16.82 14.26 21.31
N THR A 257 16.38 15.36 20.69
CA THR A 257 16.31 16.66 21.35
C THR A 257 15.08 16.75 22.25
N LYS A 258 15.28 17.00 23.54
CA LYS A 258 14.16 17.19 24.50
C LYS A 258 13.72 18.67 24.57
N TYR A 259 14.57 19.57 24.19
CA TYR A 259 14.35 21.02 24.26
C TYR A 259 14.72 21.69 22.95
N ARG A 260 13.93 22.70 22.60
CA ARG A 260 14.08 23.53 21.39
C ARG A 260 15.50 24.08 21.19
N GLY A 261 16.15 24.54 22.27
CA GLY A 261 17.49 25.13 22.21
C GLY A 261 18.59 24.14 21.79
N GLU A 262 18.42 22.83 22.00
CA GLU A 262 19.40 21.82 21.62
C GLU A 262 19.49 21.66 20.10
N PHE A 263 18.36 21.67 19.39
CA PHE A 263 18.33 21.64 17.93
C PHE A 263 18.94 22.91 17.30
N GLU A 264 18.58 24.09 17.82
CA GLU A 264 19.15 25.36 17.37
C GLU A 264 20.68 25.39 17.58
N GLU A 265 21.14 24.86 18.70
CA GLU A 265 22.57 24.78 19.02
C GLU A 265 23.33 23.81 18.10
N ARG A 266 22.73 22.65 17.78
CA ARG A 266 23.29 21.67 16.83
C ARG A 266 23.44 22.28 15.45
N ILE A 267 22.38 22.89 14.88
CA ILE A 267 22.44 23.57 13.59
C ILE A 267 23.51 24.68 13.60
N LYS A 268 23.53 25.53 14.63
CA LYS A 268 24.49 26.60 14.74
C LYS A 268 25.93 26.09 14.76
N LYS A 269 26.22 25.05 15.56
CA LYS A 269 27.54 24.41 15.57
C LYS A 269 27.92 23.85 14.21
N THR A 270 27.03 23.13 13.54
CA THR A 270 27.28 22.59 12.20
C THR A 270 27.58 23.68 11.19
N ILE A 271 26.84 24.80 11.19
CA ILE A 271 27.05 25.93 10.30
C ILE A 271 28.40 26.61 10.61
N ASP A 272 28.77 26.78 11.88
CA ASP A 272 30.03 27.37 12.28
C ASP A 272 31.24 26.48 11.91
N GLU A 273 31.09 25.16 11.93
CA GLU A 273 32.08 24.21 11.43
C GLU A 273 32.21 24.28 9.89
N VAL A 274 31.11 24.35 9.14
CA VAL A 274 31.09 24.52 7.68
C VAL A 274 31.76 25.83 7.27
N LYS A 275 31.54 26.94 7.99
CA LYS A 275 32.18 28.23 7.76
C LYS A 275 33.69 28.15 7.99
N LYS A 276 34.16 27.45 9.01
CA LYS A 276 35.59 27.30 9.35
C LYS A 276 36.31 26.44 8.31
N ASP A 277 35.68 25.41 7.79
CA ASP A 277 36.27 24.57 6.73
C ASP A 277 36.37 25.33 5.42
N GLY A 278 35.35 26.11 5.05
CA GLY A 278 35.32 26.90 3.81
C GLY A 278 35.25 26.09 2.52
N ASN A 279 35.50 24.77 2.55
CA ASN A 279 35.51 23.88 1.39
C ASN A 279 34.28 22.97 1.31
N VAL A 280 33.24 23.27 2.04
CA VAL A 280 32.01 22.50 2.09
C VAL A 280 30.90 23.13 1.26
N ILE A 281 30.25 22.33 0.45
CA ILE A 281 28.94 22.58 -0.16
C ILE A 281 27.91 21.74 0.60
N LEU A 282 26.98 22.41 1.25
CA LEU A 282 25.97 21.71 2.05
C LEU A 282 24.76 21.37 1.17
N PHE A 283 24.42 20.10 1.04
CA PHE A 283 23.18 19.67 0.42
C PHE A 283 22.10 19.50 1.49
N ILE A 284 20.94 20.12 1.29
CA ILE A 284 19.79 20.06 2.21
C ILE A 284 18.60 19.57 1.41
N ASP A 285 18.21 18.33 1.66
CA ASP A 285 16.95 17.80 1.12
C ASP A 285 15.78 18.33 1.94
N GLU A 286 14.61 18.43 1.32
CA GLU A 286 13.41 19.03 1.93
C GLU A 286 13.69 20.38 2.61
N LEU A 287 14.34 21.30 1.89
CA LEU A 287 14.74 22.62 2.42
C LEU A 287 13.61 23.38 3.13
N HIS A 288 12.36 23.12 2.74
CA HIS A 288 11.17 23.71 3.35
C HIS A 288 10.99 23.33 4.83
N THR A 289 11.52 22.20 5.27
CA THR A 289 11.45 21.76 6.68
C THR A 289 12.17 22.71 7.62
N ILE A 290 13.20 23.38 7.12
CA ILE A 290 13.95 24.40 7.88
C ILE A 290 13.11 25.66 8.09
N VAL A 291 12.20 25.99 7.15
CA VAL A 291 11.41 27.22 7.10
C VAL A 291 9.99 27.02 7.61
N GLY A 292 9.42 25.85 7.38
CA GLY A 292 8.00 25.57 7.58
C GLY A 292 7.63 24.92 8.90
N ALA A 293 8.58 24.55 9.73
CA ALA A 293 8.33 23.99 11.04
C ALA A 293 7.62 24.93 12.03
N GLY A 294 7.19 26.11 11.57
CA GLY A 294 6.71 27.25 12.37
C GLY A 294 5.24 27.61 12.29
N SER A 295 4.35 26.79 11.72
CA SER A 295 2.91 27.14 11.68
C SER A 295 2.15 26.79 12.97
N ALA A 296 2.72 26.09 13.92
CA ALA A 296 2.20 25.98 15.27
C ALA A 296 2.91 27.03 16.16
N GLU A 297 2.17 27.76 16.99
CA GLU A 297 2.72 28.73 17.95
C GLU A 297 3.86 28.08 18.75
N GLY A 298 5.12 28.43 18.40
CA GLY A 298 6.31 27.91 19.06
C GLY A 298 7.31 27.13 18.20
N ALA A 299 7.10 26.93 16.91
CA ALA A 299 8.01 26.18 16.05
C ALA A 299 9.26 26.99 15.64
N VAL A 300 10.37 26.28 15.51
CA VAL A 300 11.72 26.83 15.33
C VAL A 300 11.88 27.35 13.92
N ASP A 301 12.22 28.61 13.78
CA ASP A 301 12.67 29.18 12.51
C ASP A 301 14.21 29.00 12.37
N ALA A 302 14.63 27.76 12.06
CA ALA A 302 16.04 27.47 11.79
C ALA A 302 16.57 28.27 10.58
N ALA A 303 15.67 28.81 9.75
CA ALA A 303 16.00 29.74 8.69
C ALA A 303 16.68 31.00 9.23
N ASN A 304 16.30 31.49 10.40
CA ASN A 304 16.93 32.67 11.02
C ASN A 304 18.40 32.44 11.37
N ILE A 305 18.82 31.22 11.63
CA ILE A 305 20.21 30.86 11.89
C ILE A 305 21.03 30.81 10.58
N LEU A 306 20.42 30.31 9.50
CA LEU A 306 21.05 30.21 8.17
C LEU A 306 21.09 31.57 7.44
N LYS A 307 20.10 32.43 7.63
CA LYS A 307 19.96 33.74 6.97
C LYS A 307 21.24 34.60 6.95
N PRO A 308 21.97 34.82 8.06
CA PRO A 308 23.17 35.63 8.07
C PRO A 308 24.29 35.04 7.24
N ALA A 309 24.51 33.73 7.32
CA ALA A 309 25.55 33.01 6.61
C ALA A 309 25.32 32.98 5.09
N LEU A 310 24.09 32.72 4.67
CA LEU A 310 23.65 32.74 3.27
C LEU A 310 23.72 34.15 2.69
N SER A 311 23.34 35.18 3.48
CA SER A 311 23.33 36.55 3.02
C SER A 311 24.74 37.12 2.76
N ARG A 312 25.71 36.69 3.54
CA ARG A 312 27.14 37.10 3.41
C ARG A 312 27.92 36.24 2.44
N GLY A 313 27.34 35.12 1.92
CA GLY A 313 28.04 34.17 1.06
C GLY A 313 29.12 33.36 1.80
N GLU A 314 28.99 33.24 3.13
CA GLU A 314 29.93 32.49 3.99
C GLU A 314 29.80 30.97 3.83
N ILE A 315 28.67 30.51 3.35
CA ILE A 315 28.35 29.08 3.08
C ILE A 315 27.75 28.93 1.68
N ARG A 316 28.02 27.79 1.06
CA ARG A 316 27.34 27.35 -0.19
C ARG A 316 26.36 26.24 0.12
N VAL A 317 25.13 26.42 -0.32
CA VAL A 317 24.05 25.49 -0.07
C VAL A 317 23.36 25.11 -1.38
N VAL A 318 23.11 23.82 -1.56
CA VAL A 318 22.21 23.27 -2.59
C VAL A 318 20.98 22.76 -1.86
N GLY A 319 19.82 23.35 -2.11
CA GLY A 319 18.56 22.91 -1.52
C GLY A 319 17.76 22.05 -2.49
N ALA A 320 16.90 21.17 -1.98
CA ALA A 320 15.88 20.48 -2.76
C ALA A 320 14.51 20.65 -2.10
N THR A 321 13.45 20.84 -2.90
CA THR A 321 12.08 21.01 -2.41
C THR A 321 11.06 20.79 -3.53
N THR A 322 9.78 20.75 -3.20
CA THR A 322 8.70 20.72 -4.19
C THR A 322 8.30 22.12 -4.66
N LEU A 323 7.60 22.22 -5.79
CA LEU A 323 7.15 23.52 -6.33
C LEU A 323 6.19 24.25 -5.37
N ASN A 324 5.28 23.50 -4.75
CA ASN A 324 4.27 24.05 -3.84
C ASN A 324 4.93 24.63 -2.58
N GLU A 325 5.86 23.87 -1.99
CA GLU A 325 6.61 24.27 -0.79
C GLU A 325 7.55 25.44 -1.08
N TYR A 326 8.20 25.45 -2.26
CA TYR A 326 9.02 26.58 -2.69
C TYR A 326 8.21 27.87 -2.72
N ARG A 327 7.04 27.89 -3.36
CA ARG A 327 6.14 29.03 -3.44
C ARG A 327 5.62 29.48 -2.07
N LYS A 328 5.30 28.52 -1.21
CA LYS A 328 4.68 28.78 0.10
C LYS A 328 5.70 29.34 1.11
N TYR A 329 6.90 28.79 1.15
CA TYR A 329 7.86 29.00 2.23
C TYR A 329 9.13 29.74 1.82
N ILE A 330 9.66 29.54 0.59
CA ILE A 330 10.97 30.03 0.20
C ILE A 330 10.88 31.30 -0.64
N GLU A 331 10.02 31.33 -1.64
CA GLU A 331 9.89 32.48 -2.58
C GLU A 331 9.47 33.76 -1.89
N LYS A 332 8.63 33.68 -0.86
CA LYS A 332 8.11 34.83 -0.11
C LYS A 332 9.07 35.36 0.96
N ASP A 333 10.07 34.55 1.34
CA ASP A 333 11.03 34.95 2.37
C ASP A 333 12.16 35.82 1.78
N ALA A 334 12.35 37.02 2.29
CA ALA A 334 13.32 37.99 1.79
C ALA A 334 14.80 37.51 1.86
N ALA A 335 15.12 36.56 2.73
CA ALA A 335 16.46 36.05 2.90
C ALA A 335 16.72 34.78 2.09
N LEU A 336 15.69 33.93 1.96
CA LEU A 336 15.73 32.69 1.17
C LEU A 336 15.41 32.95 -0.31
N GLY A 337 14.79 34.06 -0.67
CA GLY A 337 14.61 34.52 -2.07
C GLY A 337 15.93 34.78 -2.83
N ARG A 338 17.09 34.56 -2.18
CA ARG A 338 18.41 34.55 -2.82
C ARG A 338 18.77 33.21 -3.45
N PHE A 339 18.04 32.13 -3.11
CA PHE A 339 18.19 30.87 -3.79
C PHE A 339 17.81 31.00 -5.27
N GLN A 340 18.59 30.35 -6.13
CA GLN A 340 18.32 30.35 -7.57
C GLN A 340 17.59 29.08 -7.95
N PRO A 341 16.35 29.17 -8.45
CA PRO A 341 15.60 27.98 -8.80
C PRO A 341 16.20 27.24 -9.99
N VAL A 342 16.29 25.93 -9.87
CA VAL A 342 16.62 24.97 -10.94
C VAL A 342 15.45 23.98 -10.98
N THR A 343 14.66 24.06 -12.06
CA THR A 343 13.51 23.19 -12.22
C THR A 343 13.96 21.80 -12.66
N VAL A 344 13.56 20.78 -11.91
CA VAL A 344 13.83 19.37 -12.20
C VAL A 344 12.52 18.74 -12.65
N GLY A 345 12.40 18.50 -13.94
CA GLY A 345 11.21 17.85 -14.52
C GLY A 345 11.25 16.32 -14.42
N GLU A 346 10.10 15.69 -14.63
CA GLU A 346 10.01 14.25 -14.82
C GLU A 346 10.82 13.86 -16.07
N PRO A 347 11.69 12.82 -16.01
CA PRO A 347 12.43 12.37 -17.19
C PRO A 347 11.48 11.76 -18.23
N THR A 348 11.91 11.77 -19.48
CA THR A 348 11.16 11.07 -20.54
C THR A 348 11.22 9.56 -20.30
N PRO A 349 10.24 8.79 -20.83
CA PRO A 349 10.25 7.33 -20.70
C PRO A 349 11.56 6.71 -21.20
N GLU A 350 12.14 7.22 -22.27
CA GLU A 350 13.41 6.74 -22.85
C GLU A 350 14.56 6.96 -21.87
N THR A 351 14.66 8.17 -21.30
CA THR A 351 15.67 8.48 -20.28
C THR A 351 15.47 7.66 -19.00
N ALA A 352 14.22 7.38 -18.63
CA ALA A 352 13.92 6.53 -17.48
C ALA A 352 14.38 5.08 -17.70
N ILE A 353 14.23 4.53 -18.91
CA ILE A 353 14.76 3.22 -19.27
C ILE A 353 16.30 3.18 -19.13
N GLU A 354 16.99 4.24 -19.59
CA GLU A 354 18.45 4.35 -19.45
C GLU A 354 18.87 4.41 -17.98
N ILE A 355 18.14 5.16 -17.14
CA ILE A 355 18.37 5.22 -15.68
C ILE A 355 18.24 3.83 -15.06
N LEU A 356 17.15 3.11 -15.35
CA LEU A 356 16.93 1.77 -14.79
C LEU A 356 17.98 0.78 -15.28
N LYS A 357 18.41 0.86 -16.54
CA LYS A 357 19.51 0.04 -17.08
C LYS A 357 20.83 0.32 -16.35
N GLY A 358 21.09 1.57 -16.00
CA GLY A 358 22.28 1.95 -15.20
C GLY A 358 22.23 1.48 -13.73
N LEU A 359 21.01 1.28 -13.18
CA LEU A 359 20.82 0.80 -11.81
C LEU A 359 20.74 -0.73 -11.71
N ARG A 360 20.47 -1.41 -12.83
CA ARG A 360 20.21 -2.86 -12.91
C ARG A 360 21.21 -3.71 -12.13
N ASP A 361 22.50 -3.52 -12.37
CA ASP A 361 23.57 -4.35 -11.80
C ASP A 361 23.56 -4.35 -10.26
N LYS A 362 23.17 -3.21 -9.65
CA LYS A 362 23.05 -3.08 -8.20
C LYS A 362 21.85 -3.85 -7.65
N TYR A 363 20.70 -3.74 -8.34
CA TYR A 363 19.50 -4.50 -7.96
C TYR A 363 19.67 -5.99 -8.19
N GLU A 364 20.29 -6.41 -9.30
CA GLU A 364 20.64 -7.81 -9.56
C GLU A 364 21.57 -8.39 -8.49
N SER A 365 22.56 -7.61 -8.07
CA SER A 365 23.49 -8.01 -7.00
C SER A 365 22.79 -8.12 -5.64
N HIS A 366 21.85 -7.21 -5.35
CA HIS A 366 21.12 -7.21 -4.09
C HIS A 366 20.14 -8.39 -3.99
N HIS A 367 19.35 -8.61 -5.04
CA HIS A 367 18.34 -9.68 -5.05
C HIS A 367 18.90 -11.03 -5.53
N LYS A 368 20.13 -11.09 -6.04
CA LYS A 368 20.80 -12.28 -6.56
C LYS A 368 20.04 -12.97 -7.72
N LEU A 369 19.44 -12.15 -8.59
CA LEU A 369 18.68 -12.57 -9.76
C LEU A 369 19.09 -11.76 -10.99
N THR A 370 18.49 -12.05 -12.16
CA THR A 370 18.71 -11.29 -13.40
C THR A 370 17.44 -10.54 -13.80
N ILE A 371 17.61 -9.29 -14.29
CA ILE A 371 16.51 -8.42 -14.75
C ILE A 371 16.64 -8.24 -16.25
N THR A 372 15.61 -8.66 -16.99
CA THR A 372 15.64 -8.55 -18.46
C THR A 372 15.39 -7.13 -18.94
N ASP A 373 15.84 -6.81 -20.16
CA ASP A 373 15.57 -5.50 -20.77
C ASP A 373 14.06 -5.27 -20.97
N GLU A 374 13.32 -6.34 -21.31
CA GLU A 374 11.86 -6.31 -21.44
C GLU A 374 11.18 -5.96 -20.12
N ALA A 375 11.70 -6.44 -18.99
CA ALA A 375 11.18 -6.09 -17.66
C ALA A 375 11.38 -4.60 -17.36
N ILE A 376 12.55 -4.03 -17.68
CA ILE A 376 12.85 -2.61 -17.50
C ILE A 376 11.92 -1.74 -18.37
N GLU A 377 11.77 -2.09 -19.64
CA GLU A 377 10.87 -1.37 -20.55
C GLU A 377 9.42 -1.48 -20.10
N ALA A 378 9.01 -2.66 -19.63
CA ALA A 378 7.69 -2.87 -19.05
C ALA A 378 7.47 -2.04 -17.77
N ALA A 379 8.45 -1.98 -16.87
CA ALA A 379 8.36 -1.20 -15.64
C ALA A 379 8.11 0.29 -15.94
N VAL A 380 8.82 0.86 -16.91
CA VAL A 380 8.59 2.26 -17.32
C VAL A 380 7.25 2.41 -18.03
N ARG A 381 6.96 1.59 -19.04
CA ARG A 381 5.74 1.68 -19.83
C ARG A 381 4.47 1.51 -19.00
N LEU A 382 4.45 0.49 -18.12
CA LEU A 382 3.30 0.19 -17.28
C LEU A 382 3.14 1.22 -16.17
N SER A 383 4.24 1.71 -15.57
CA SER A 383 4.16 2.77 -14.56
C SER A 383 3.61 4.08 -15.13
N VAL A 384 4.02 4.47 -16.33
CA VAL A 384 3.49 5.66 -17.02
C VAL A 384 2.00 5.53 -17.30
N ARG A 385 1.55 4.33 -17.68
CA ARG A 385 0.17 4.09 -18.09
C ARG A 385 -0.77 3.90 -16.89
N TYR A 386 -0.31 3.29 -15.82
CA TYR A 386 -1.18 2.79 -14.74
C TYR A 386 -0.93 3.44 -13.38
N ILE A 387 0.22 4.09 -13.15
CA ILE A 387 0.55 4.73 -11.88
C ILE A 387 0.69 6.24 -12.11
N ASN A 388 -0.40 6.98 -11.81
CA ASN A 388 -0.50 8.41 -12.12
C ASN A 388 -0.24 9.32 -10.91
N ASP A 389 -0.15 8.75 -9.71
CA ASP A 389 0.08 9.48 -8.45
C ASP A 389 1.55 9.65 -8.09
N ARG A 390 2.45 9.02 -8.85
CA ARG A 390 3.91 9.07 -8.68
C ARG A 390 4.61 9.43 -9.98
N PHE A 391 5.87 9.85 -9.89
CA PHE A 391 6.65 10.34 -11.03
C PHE A 391 7.81 9.40 -11.37
N LEU A 392 8.23 9.42 -12.65
CA LEU A 392 9.46 8.76 -13.08
C LEU A 392 10.68 9.50 -12.52
N PRO A 393 11.82 8.80 -12.26
CA PRO A 393 12.02 7.36 -12.43
C PRO A 393 11.55 6.51 -11.25
N ASP A 394 11.23 7.11 -10.11
CA ASP A 394 10.97 6.47 -8.81
C ASP A 394 9.92 5.36 -8.90
N LYS A 395 8.75 5.66 -9.49
CA LYS A 395 7.68 4.65 -9.67
C LYS A 395 8.09 3.42 -10.49
N ALA A 396 9.00 3.57 -11.44
CA ALA A 396 9.50 2.45 -12.25
C ALA A 396 10.59 1.66 -11.52
N ILE A 397 11.41 2.35 -10.70
CA ILE A 397 12.40 1.73 -9.82
C ILE A 397 11.69 0.88 -8.76
N ASP A 398 10.67 1.44 -8.11
CA ASP A 398 9.86 0.71 -7.11
C ASP A 398 9.24 -0.56 -7.68
N LEU A 399 8.69 -0.49 -8.92
CA LEU A 399 8.14 -1.66 -9.59
C LEU A 399 9.19 -2.74 -9.86
N MET A 400 10.38 -2.33 -10.30
CA MET A 400 11.49 -3.24 -10.57
C MET A 400 11.98 -3.90 -9.28
N ASP A 401 12.12 -3.14 -8.20
CA ASP A 401 12.56 -3.62 -6.89
C ASP A 401 11.56 -4.59 -6.27
N GLU A 402 10.26 -4.25 -6.30
CA GLU A 402 9.22 -5.13 -5.76
C GLU A 402 9.05 -6.42 -6.59
N ALA A 403 9.14 -6.32 -7.92
CA ALA A 403 9.10 -7.51 -8.78
C ALA A 403 10.30 -8.43 -8.51
N ALA A 404 11.49 -7.86 -8.34
CA ALA A 404 12.70 -8.61 -7.98
C ALA A 404 12.55 -9.28 -6.61
N SER A 405 12.03 -8.56 -5.62
CA SER A 405 11.75 -9.12 -4.30
C SER A 405 10.75 -10.27 -4.34
N ARG A 406 9.67 -10.13 -5.13
CA ARG A 406 8.65 -11.17 -5.29
C ARG A 406 9.19 -12.42 -5.97
N VAL A 407 9.91 -12.27 -7.09
CA VAL A 407 10.53 -13.41 -7.80
C VAL A 407 11.51 -14.13 -6.89
N ARG A 408 12.28 -13.40 -6.07
CA ARG A 408 13.16 -13.98 -5.06
C ARG A 408 12.38 -14.76 -4.01
N MET A 409 11.29 -14.20 -3.45
CA MET A 409 10.45 -14.89 -2.48
C MET A 409 9.80 -16.15 -3.06
N ASP A 410 9.34 -16.09 -4.32
CA ASP A 410 8.76 -17.23 -5.02
C ASP A 410 9.83 -18.31 -5.27
N ALA A 411 11.05 -17.93 -5.60
CA ALA A 411 12.17 -18.84 -5.75
C ALA A 411 12.65 -19.44 -4.40
N GLU A 412 12.60 -18.66 -3.32
CA GLU A 412 12.93 -19.09 -1.96
C GLU A 412 11.80 -19.88 -1.29
N ALA A 413 10.59 -19.92 -1.87
CA ALA A 413 9.51 -20.76 -1.36
C ALA A 413 9.91 -22.23 -1.42
N ALA A 414 9.82 -22.90 -0.27
CA ALA A 414 10.16 -24.32 -0.17
C ALA A 414 9.35 -25.15 -1.17
N SER A 415 10.01 -26.09 -1.85
CA SER A 415 9.34 -26.96 -2.81
C SER A 415 8.14 -27.67 -2.16
N PRO A 416 7.06 -27.95 -2.89
CA PRO A 416 5.91 -28.67 -2.36
C PRO A 416 6.30 -30.01 -1.72
N GLU A 417 7.37 -30.63 -2.24
CA GLU A 417 7.93 -31.89 -1.76
C GLU A 417 8.57 -31.70 -0.37
N LEU A 418 9.37 -30.66 -0.18
CA LEU A 418 9.99 -30.35 1.11
C LEU A 418 8.91 -30.03 2.16
N LYS A 419 7.88 -29.24 1.83
CA LYS A 419 6.74 -28.95 2.71
C LYS A 419 6.02 -30.22 3.11
N SER A 420 5.74 -31.12 2.15
CA SER A 420 5.04 -32.37 2.43
C SER A 420 5.84 -33.29 3.36
N LEU A 421 7.18 -33.32 3.22
CA LEU A 421 8.06 -34.07 4.10
C LEU A 421 8.14 -33.48 5.51
N GLU A 422 8.20 -32.15 5.62
CA GLU A 422 8.17 -31.45 6.91
C GLU A 422 6.82 -31.64 7.65
N GLU A 423 5.69 -31.62 6.94
CA GLU A 423 4.37 -31.93 7.50
C GLU A 423 4.26 -33.36 8.00
N LYS A 424 4.78 -34.32 7.23
CA LYS A 424 4.82 -35.75 7.63
C LYS A 424 5.72 -35.94 8.85
N LEU A 425 6.88 -35.28 8.91
CA LEU A 425 7.78 -35.32 10.05
C LEU A 425 7.11 -34.71 11.31
N ALA A 426 6.39 -33.60 11.18
CA ALA A 426 5.66 -32.97 12.27
C ALA A 426 4.53 -33.88 12.81
N ALA A 427 3.77 -34.53 11.90
CA ALA A 427 2.72 -35.48 12.26
C ALA A 427 3.32 -36.71 13.00
N LEU A 428 4.41 -37.26 12.51
CA LEU A 428 5.10 -38.40 13.10
C LEU A 428 5.67 -38.08 14.50
N ARG A 429 6.22 -36.88 14.70
CA ARG A 429 6.66 -36.41 16.00
C ARG A 429 5.52 -36.29 17.01
N LYS A 430 4.36 -35.85 16.55
CA LYS A 430 3.16 -35.76 17.38
C LYS A 430 2.68 -37.16 17.78
N GLU A 431 2.58 -38.07 16.81
CA GLU A 431 2.20 -39.49 17.07
C GLU A 431 3.17 -40.18 18.03
N LYS A 432 4.48 -39.95 17.86
CA LYS A 432 5.49 -40.46 18.76
C LYS A 432 5.31 -39.93 20.20
N ALA A 433 4.98 -38.65 20.36
CA ALA A 433 4.73 -38.05 21.66
C ALA A 433 3.50 -38.68 22.33
N ASP A 434 2.42 -38.93 21.55
CA ASP A 434 1.18 -39.54 22.05
C ASP A 434 1.44 -41.02 22.46
N VAL A 435 2.25 -41.76 21.69
CA VAL A 435 2.62 -43.16 22.02
C VAL A 435 3.51 -43.24 23.24
N ILE A 436 4.46 -42.31 23.44
CA ILE A 436 5.26 -42.20 24.65
C ILE A 436 4.39 -41.90 25.89
N ALA A 437 3.39 -41.00 25.72
CA ALA A 437 2.43 -40.69 26.79
C ALA A 437 1.58 -41.92 27.16
N ALA A 438 1.31 -42.81 26.19
CA ALA A 438 0.62 -44.09 26.41
C ALA A 438 1.53 -45.21 26.95
N GLN A 439 2.83 -44.96 27.16
CA GLN A 439 3.84 -45.91 27.65
C GLN A 439 4.12 -47.11 26.74
N ASP A 440 3.81 -47.01 25.43
CA ASP A 440 4.10 -48.06 24.44
C ASP A 440 5.51 -47.83 23.84
N TYR A 441 6.54 -48.27 24.57
CA TYR A 441 7.93 -48.02 24.18
C TYR A 441 8.41 -48.81 22.92
N GLU A 442 7.71 -49.89 22.59
CA GLU A 442 8.07 -50.71 21.43
C GLU A 442 7.67 -50.01 20.13
N LYS A 443 6.46 -49.44 20.08
CA LYS A 443 6.03 -48.60 18.97
C LYS A 443 6.80 -47.28 18.91
N ALA A 444 7.15 -46.67 20.06
CA ALA A 444 7.95 -45.45 20.10
C ALA A 444 9.36 -45.69 19.51
N ALA A 445 9.96 -46.86 19.67
CA ALA A 445 11.23 -47.21 19.05
C ALA A 445 11.11 -47.32 17.51
N GLN A 446 10.06 -47.98 17.02
CA GLN A 446 9.79 -48.06 15.57
C GLN A 446 9.56 -46.70 14.93
N LEU A 447 8.78 -45.81 15.60
CA LEU A 447 8.54 -44.44 15.12
C LEU A 447 9.81 -43.58 15.13
N ARG A 448 10.75 -43.86 16.05
CA ARG A 448 12.05 -43.19 16.08
C ARG A 448 12.89 -43.48 14.86
N ASP A 449 12.95 -44.76 14.43
CA ASP A 449 13.71 -45.16 13.26
C ASP A 449 13.11 -44.55 11.97
N ILE A 450 11.78 -44.48 11.88
CA ILE A 450 11.07 -43.79 10.80
C ILE A 450 11.35 -42.30 10.85
N GLU A 451 11.34 -41.66 12.02
CA GLU A 451 11.67 -40.23 12.19
C GLU A 451 13.08 -39.92 11.67
N GLN A 452 14.08 -40.76 12.02
CA GLN A 452 15.45 -40.57 11.55
C GLN A 452 15.55 -40.62 10.02
N ASN A 453 14.83 -41.56 9.37
CA ASN A 453 14.77 -41.63 7.92
C ASN A 453 14.16 -40.38 7.30
N TYR A 454 13.04 -39.87 7.85
CA TYR A 454 12.43 -38.60 7.36
C TYR A 454 13.34 -37.40 7.60
N VAL A 455 14.03 -37.29 8.71
CA VAL A 455 15.00 -36.21 8.96
C VAL A 455 16.11 -36.22 7.92
N GLN A 456 16.67 -37.41 7.59
CA GLN A 456 17.69 -37.51 6.54
C GLN A 456 17.14 -37.13 5.15
N GLN A 457 15.90 -37.51 4.84
CA GLN A 457 15.26 -37.11 3.56
C GLN A 457 15.03 -35.59 3.50
N VAL A 458 14.58 -34.99 4.57
CA VAL A 458 14.38 -33.51 4.67
C VAL A 458 15.73 -32.80 4.52
N GLU A 459 16.82 -33.30 5.11
CA GLU A 459 18.16 -32.71 4.96
C GLU A 459 18.67 -32.81 3.51
N ILE A 460 18.52 -33.97 2.88
CA ILE A 460 18.94 -34.19 1.47
C ILE A 460 18.14 -33.25 0.54
N GLU A 461 16.80 -33.19 0.72
CA GLU A 461 15.97 -32.32 -0.10
C GLU A 461 16.23 -30.82 0.16
N ARG A 462 16.53 -30.47 1.40
CA ARG A 462 16.92 -29.09 1.75
C ARG A 462 18.26 -28.69 1.12
N ASP A 463 19.23 -29.63 1.07
CA ASP A 463 20.51 -29.39 0.42
C ASP A 463 20.38 -29.35 -1.11
N ASN A 464 19.55 -30.20 -1.71
CA ASN A 464 19.23 -30.18 -3.13
C ASN A 464 18.53 -28.83 -3.49
N TRP A 465 17.56 -28.40 -2.69
CA TRP A 465 16.88 -27.13 -2.86
C TRP A 465 17.85 -25.94 -2.76
N ARG A 466 18.76 -25.94 -1.77
CA ARG A 466 19.82 -24.89 -1.65
C ARG A 466 20.76 -24.88 -2.85
N LYS A 467 21.13 -26.03 -3.37
CA LYS A 467 21.98 -26.14 -4.59
C LYS A 467 21.23 -25.65 -5.82
N ASN A 468 19.95 -25.96 -5.95
CA ASN A 468 19.11 -25.50 -7.04
C ASN A 468 18.91 -23.97 -6.99
N LEU A 469 18.72 -23.39 -5.80
CA LEU A 469 18.68 -21.93 -5.59
C LEU A 469 19.98 -21.23 -5.98
N ALA A 470 21.12 -21.86 -5.75
CA ALA A 470 22.42 -21.31 -6.12
C ALA A 470 22.68 -21.34 -7.63
N VAL A 471 22.08 -22.29 -8.34
CA VAL A 471 22.24 -22.49 -9.81
C VAL A 471 21.16 -21.73 -10.59
N ASN A 472 19.91 -21.80 -10.17
CA ASN A 472 18.78 -21.10 -10.81
C ASN A 472 18.59 -19.73 -10.17
N ARG A 473 19.33 -18.73 -10.66
CA ARG A 473 19.02 -17.34 -10.38
C ARG A 473 17.68 -17.03 -11.05
N GLY A 474 16.67 -16.62 -10.25
CA GLY A 474 15.40 -16.18 -10.79
C GLY A 474 15.59 -15.08 -11.84
N THR A 475 14.73 -15.04 -12.83
CA THR A 475 14.75 -14.00 -13.88
C THR A 475 13.48 -13.20 -13.79
N VAL A 476 13.61 -11.88 -13.68
CA VAL A 476 12.47 -10.95 -13.70
C VAL A 476 12.12 -10.62 -15.14
N GLY A 477 10.91 -10.95 -15.53
CA GLY A 477 10.37 -10.68 -16.86
C GLY A 477 9.25 -9.63 -16.87
N GLU A 478 8.72 -9.34 -18.06
CA GLU A 478 7.56 -8.43 -18.23
C GLU A 478 6.34 -8.85 -17.39
N GLU A 479 6.09 -10.18 -17.30
CA GLU A 479 4.93 -10.70 -16.55
C GLU A 479 5.02 -10.45 -15.05
N ASP A 480 6.22 -10.47 -14.48
CA ASP A 480 6.41 -10.25 -13.06
C ASP A 480 6.17 -8.77 -12.70
N ILE A 481 6.63 -7.86 -13.54
CA ILE A 481 6.29 -6.43 -13.45
C ILE A 481 4.77 -6.24 -13.58
N ALA A 482 4.13 -6.90 -14.53
CA ALA A 482 2.68 -6.80 -14.73
C ALA A 482 1.89 -7.32 -13.51
N LYS A 483 2.37 -8.39 -12.85
CA LYS A 483 1.76 -8.90 -11.60
C LYS A 483 1.85 -7.88 -10.45
N VAL A 484 2.98 -7.16 -10.33
CA VAL A 484 3.15 -6.11 -9.32
C VAL A 484 2.20 -4.94 -9.59
N VAL A 485 2.17 -4.45 -10.84
CA VAL A 485 1.25 -3.39 -11.25
C VAL A 485 -0.21 -3.79 -10.99
N ALA A 486 -0.57 -5.04 -11.29
CA ALA A 486 -1.91 -5.57 -11.00
C ALA A 486 -2.21 -5.58 -9.50
N GLY A 487 -1.22 -5.93 -8.66
CA GLY A 487 -1.35 -5.88 -7.20
C GLY A 487 -1.58 -4.47 -6.66
N TRP A 488 -0.86 -3.47 -7.20
CA TRP A 488 -0.98 -2.08 -6.75
C TRP A 488 -2.27 -1.39 -7.21
N THR A 489 -2.65 -1.67 -8.44
CA THR A 489 -3.76 -0.96 -9.11
C THR A 489 -5.08 -1.72 -9.07
N GLY A 490 -5.04 -3.01 -8.74
CA GLY A 490 -6.20 -3.89 -8.81
C GLY A 490 -6.62 -4.27 -10.24
N ILE A 491 -5.78 -3.96 -11.26
CA ILE A 491 -6.11 -4.21 -12.66
C ILE A 491 -5.35 -5.42 -13.15
N PRO A 492 -5.99 -6.32 -13.84
CA PRO A 492 -5.29 -7.37 -14.59
C PRO A 492 -4.54 -6.74 -15.77
N VAL A 493 -3.26 -6.41 -15.55
CA VAL A 493 -2.36 -5.80 -16.56
C VAL A 493 -1.66 -6.87 -17.40
N THR A 494 -1.65 -8.11 -16.94
CA THR A 494 -1.13 -9.26 -17.68
C THR A 494 -1.80 -9.37 -19.04
N ARG A 495 -1.08 -9.82 -20.08
CA ARG A 495 -1.67 -10.11 -21.39
C ARG A 495 -2.95 -10.91 -21.17
N LEU A 496 -4.01 -10.53 -21.89
CA LEU A 496 -5.28 -11.26 -21.86
C LEU A 496 -4.98 -12.76 -21.88
N THR A 497 -5.14 -13.41 -20.75
CA THR A 497 -5.06 -14.86 -20.67
C THR A 497 -6.16 -15.44 -21.57
N GLU A 498 -6.03 -16.67 -22.03
CA GLU A 498 -7.11 -17.32 -22.81
C GLU A 498 -8.45 -17.23 -22.07
N ASP A 499 -8.43 -17.34 -20.74
CA ASP A 499 -9.62 -17.19 -19.88
C ASP A 499 -10.21 -15.76 -19.92
N GLU A 500 -9.39 -14.71 -19.93
CA GLU A 500 -9.87 -13.32 -20.04
C GLU A 500 -10.41 -13.03 -21.43
N SER A 501 -9.77 -13.54 -22.47
CA SER A 501 -10.29 -13.45 -23.84
C SER A 501 -11.65 -14.12 -23.97
N GLN A 502 -11.83 -15.30 -23.36
CA GLN A 502 -13.11 -16.00 -23.31
C GLN A 502 -14.16 -15.21 -22.50
N ARG A 503 -13.78 -14.60 -21.35
CA ARG A 503 -14.67 -13.73 -20.59
C ARG A 503 -15.12 -12.53 -21.38
N MET A 504 -14.21 -11.90 -22.16
CA MET A 504 -14.58 -10.77 -23.03
C MET A 504 -15.52 -11.20 -24.18
N LEU A 505 -15.36 -12.40 -24.70
CA LEU A 505 -16.29 -12.97 -25.70
C LEU A 505 -17.67 -13.21 -25.08
N LYS A 506 -17.74 -13.69 -23.84
CA LYS A 506 -19.00 -13.95 -23.10
C LYS A 506 -19.56 -12.72 -22.37
N LEU A 507 -18.95 -11.52 -22.58
CA LEU A 507 -19.36 -10.28 -21.91
C LEU A 507 -20.86 -9.99 -22.07
N GLU A 508 -21.40 -10.19 -23.27
CA GLU A 508 -22.84 -10.00 -23.56
C GLU A 508 -23.70 -10.92 -22.71
N GLU A 509 -23.38 -12.21 -22.67
CA GLU A 509 -24.12 -13.22 -21.88
C GLU A 509 -24.09 -12.88 -20.39
N THR A 510 -22.91 -12.45 -19.90
CA THR A 510 -22.74 -12.08 -18.47
C THR A 510 -23.52 -10.81 -18.13
N LEU A 511 -23.59 -9.83 -19.01
CA LEU A 511 -24.39 -8.63 -18.80
C LEU A 511 -25.89 -8.94 -18.87
N HIS A 512 -26.34 -9.84 -19.77
CA HIS A 512 -27.72 -10.30 -19.86
C HIS A 512 -28.19 -11.09 -18.63
N GLN A 513 -27.29 -11.77 -17.95
CA GLN A 513 -27.62 -12.37 -16.64
C GLN A 513 -28.12 -11.34 -15.62
N ARG A 514 -27.78 -10.05 -15.74
CA ARG A 514 -28.20 -8.98 -14.82
C ARG A 514 -29.19 -8.00 -15.41
N VAL A 515 -29.09 -7.71 -16.68
CA VAL A 515 -29.94 -6.73 -17.36
C VAL A 515 -30.90 -7.44 -18.30
N VAL A 516 -32.17 -7.31 -17.99
CA VAL A 516 -33.23 -7.97 -18.75
C VAL A 516 -33.74 -7.03 -19.84
N GLY A 517 -33.92 -7.55 -21.03
CA GLY A 517 -34.69 -6.92 -22.09
C GLY A 517 -34.08 -5.71 -22.80
N GLN A 518 -32.77 -5.46 -22.71
CA GLN A 518 -32.06 -4.33 -23.32
C GLN A 518 -30.96 -4.81 -24.29
N ASP A 519 -31.28 -5.71 -25.23
CA ASP A 519 -30.30 -6.40 -26.07
C ASP A 519 -29.42 -5.46 -26.91
N GLU A 520 -30.03 -4.41 -27.54
CA GLU A 520 -29.26 -3.42 -28.27
C GLU A 520 -28.26 -2.66 -27.39
N ALA A 521 -28.67 -2.32 -26.16
CA ALA A 521 -27.85 -1.60 -25.22
C ALA A 521 -26.65 -2.45 -24.77
N VAL A 522 -26.89 -3.68 -24.38
CA VAL A 522 -25.87 -4.64 -23.93
C VAL A 522 -24.86 -4.92 -25.06
N THR A 523 -25.36 -5.19 -26.26
CA THR A 523 -24.52 -5.47 -27.44
C THR A 523 -23.65 -4.26 -27.82
N ALA A 524 -24.22 -3.04 -27.83
CA ALA A 524 -23.47 -1.81 -28.15
C ALA A 524 -22.37 -1.55 -27.14
N VAL A 525 -22.66 -1.67 -25.83
CA VAL A 525 -21.69 -1.50 -24.75
C VAL A 525 -20.58 -2.56 -24.87
N ALA A 526 -20.92 -3.83 -25.03
CA ALA A 526 -19.97 -4.91 -25.13
C ALA A 526 -19.02 -4.75 -26.34
N LYS A 527 -19.54 -4.34 -27.50
CA LYS A 527 -18.72 -4.05 -28.70
C LYS A 527 -17.74 -2.89 -28.46
N ALA A 528 -18.20 -1.80 -27.85
CA ALA A 528 -17.35 -0.65 -27.58
C ALA A 528 -16.22 -0.98 -26.59
N ILE A 529 -16.52 -1.76 -25.55
CA ILE A 529 -15.55 -2.22 -24.56
C ILE A 529 -14.52 -3.16 -25.17
N ARG A 530 -14.96 -4.13 -25.98
CA ARG A 530 -14.04 -5.01 -26.72
C ARG A 530 -13.06 -4.21 -27.58
N ARG A 531 -13.54 -3.21 -28.33
CA ARG A 531 -12.68 -2.29 -29.13
C ARG A 531 -11.65 -1.56 -28.26
N GLY A 532 -12.07 -1.05 -27.10
CA GLY A 532 -11.17 -0.36 -26.16
C GLY A 532 -10.10 -1.28 -25.57
N ARG A 533 -10.48 -2.52 -25.23
CA ARG A 533 -9.57 -3.47 -24.56
C ARG A 533 -8.52 -4.07 -25.52
N VAL A 534 -8.85 -4.28 -26.78
CA VAL A 534 -7.92 -4.77 -27.82
C VAL A 534 -6.93 -3.67 -28.28
N GLY A 535 -7.08 -2.42 -27.80
CA GLY A 535 -6.16 -1.33 -28.11
C GLY A 535 -6.41 -0.65 -29.45
N LEU A 536 -7.58 -0.87 -30.08
CA LEU A 536 -7.97 -0.22 -31.35
C LEU A 536 -8.50 1.21 -31.15
N LYS A 537 -8.55 1.71 -29.90
CA LYS A 537 -9.03 3.04 -29.57
C LYS A 537 -7.86 3.98 -29.31
N ASP A 538 -8.07 5.29 -29.48
CA ASP A 538 -7.10 6.33 -29.15
C ASP A 538 -6.71 6.21 -27.66
N PRO A 539 -5.42 6.03 -27.33
CA PRO A 539 -4.94 5.85 -25.95
C PRO A 539 -5.14 7.09 -25.08
N LYS A 540 -5.47 8.24 -25.65
CA LYS A 540 -5.75 9.48 -24.92
C LYS A 540 -7.17 9.52 -24.35
N ARG A 541 -8.12 8.75 -24.89
CA ARG A 541 -9.53 8.78 -24.53
C ARG A 541 -9.89 7.75 -23.45
N PRO A 542 -10.98 7.93 -22.68
CA PRO A 542 -11.52 6.92 -21.77
C PRO A 542 -11.77 5.57 -22.46
N ILE A 543 -11.80 4.45 -21.72
CA ILE A 543 -12.08 3.10 -22.27
C ILE A 543 -13.36 3.09 -23.11
N GLY A 544 -14.42 3.73 -22.61
CA GLY A 544 -15.70 3.89 -23.27
C GLY A 544 -16.43 5.12 -22.79
N SER A 545 -17.21 5.75 -23.67
CA SER A 545 -18.08 6.87 -23.32
C SER A 545 -19.48 6.62 -23.89
N PHE A 546 -20.48 6.58 -23.02
CA PHE A 546 -21.84 6.18 -23.33
C PHE A 546 -22.84 7.22 -22.87
N LEU A 547 -23.86 7.47 -23.70
CA LEU A 547 -25.03 8.24 -23.31
C LEU A 547 -26.27 7.34 -23.34
N PHE A 548 -26.85 7.08 -22.18
CA PHE A 548 -28.03 6.22 -21.99
C PHE A 548 -29.30 7.09 -21.92
N LEU A 549 -30.18 6.93 -22.89
CA LEU A 549 -31.43 7.67 -23.05
C LEU A 549 -32.61 6.78 -22.73
N GLY A 550 -33.62 7.28 -22.04
CA GLY A 550 -34.85 6.55 -21.80
C GLY A 550 -35.54 6.92 -20.49
N PRO A 551 -36.75 6.41 -20.24
CA PRO A 551 -37.48 6.67 -19.02
C PRO A 551 -36.80 6.13 -17.77
N THR A 552 -37.30 6.49 -16.61
CA THR A 552 -36.80 5.94 -15.34
C THR A 552 -37.18 4.48 -15.18
N GLY A 553 -36.36 3.69 -14.47
CA GLY A 553 -36.70 2.29 -14.13
C GLY A 553 -36.51 1.27 -15.24
N VAL A 554 -35.90 1.60 -16.40
CA VAL A 554 -35.64 0.65 -17.51
C VAL A 554 -34.30 -0.08 -17.43
N GLY A 555 -33.51 0.12 -16.37
CA GLY A 555 -32.26 -0.60 -16.16
C GLY A 555 -30.97 0.16 -16.48
N LYS A 556 -30.98 1.47 -16.76
CA LYS A 556 -29.79 2.27 -17.08
C LYS A 556 -28.70 2.15 -16.01
N THR A 557 -29.07 2.38 -14.73
CA THR A 557 -28.13 2.30 -13.59
C THR A 557 -27.70 0.87 -13.30
N GLU A 558 -28.57 -0.12 -13.54
CA GLU A 558 -28.23 -1.54 -13.32
C GLU A 558 -27.21 -2.03 -14.35
N LEU A 559 -27.29 -1.57 -15.59
CA LEU A 559 -26.24 -1.86 -16.60
C LEU A 559 -24.89 -1.27 -16.17
N CYS A 560 -24.87 -0.07 -15.56
CA CYS A 560 -23.63 0.52 -15.05
C CYS A 560 -23.03 -0.32 -13.92
N LYS A 561 -23.84 -0.83 -13.00
CA LYS A 561 -23.39 -1.71 -11.91
C LYS A 561 -22.88 -3.04 -12.44
N ALA A 562 -23.64 -3.67 -13.37
CA ALA A 562 -23.21 -4.89 -14.03
C ALA A 562 -21.86 -4.71 -14.73
N LEU A 563 -21.68 -3.57 -15.41
CA LEU A 563 -20.47 -3.22 -16.09
C LEU A 563 -19.30 -3.03 -15.11
N ALA A 564 -19.50 -2.33 -13.98
CA ALA A 564 -18.47 -2.17 -12.96
C ALA A 564 -18.03 -3.52 -12.39
N GLN A 565 -18.96 -4.42 -12.09
CA GLN A 565 -18.65 -5.75 -11.57
C GLN A 565 -17.87 -6.61 -12.57
N VAL A 566 -18.26 -6.60 -13.84
CA VAL A 566 -17.63 -7.44 -14.85
C VAL A 566 -16.24 -6.92 -15.24
N MET A 567 -16.10 -5.59 -15.35
CA MET A 567 -14.86 -4.96 -15.79
C MET A 567 -13.84 -4.77 -14.69
N PHE A 568 -14.29 -4.46 -13.48
CA PHE A 568 -13.44 -4.04 -12.37
C PHE A 568 -13.54 -4.93 -11.12
N GLY A 569 -14.42 -5.94 -11.17
CA GLY A 569 -14.55 -6.96 -10.12
C GLY A 569 -15.52 -6.62 -8.99
N SER A 570 -15.96 -5.36 -8.85
CA SER A 570 -16.89 -4.94 -7.78
C SER A 570 -17.87 -3.88 -8.28
N GLU A 571 -19.12 -3.98 -7.82
CA GLU A 571 -20.11 -2.92 -8.02
C GLU A 571 -19.72 -1.59 -7.35
N ASN A 572 -18.90 -1.66 -6.30
CA ASN A 572 -18.39 -0.49 -5.59
C ASN A 572 -17.36 0.32 -6.40
N ASP A 573 -16.89 -0.20 -7.54
CA ASP A 573 -16.02 0.52 -8.46
C ASP A 573 -16.79 1.37 -9.46
N MET A 574 -18.01 1.75 -9.07
CA MET A 574 -18.84 2.75 -9.73
C MET A 574 -18.85 4.04 -8.92
N ILE A 575 -18.45 5.14 -9.55
CA ILE A 575 -18.54 6.50 -9.02
C ILE A 575 -19.81 7.14 -9.58
N ARG A 576 -20.83 7.32 -8.76
CA ARG A 576 -22.07 8.01 -9.17
C ARG A 576 -22.03 9.48 -8.75
N ILE A 577 -22.40 10.35 -9.68
CA ILE A 577 -22.55 11.78 -9.50
C ILE A 577 -23.92 12.18 -10.05
N ASP A 578 -24.77 12.73 -9.20
CA ASP A 578 -26.11 13.21 -9.56
C ASP A 578 -26.00 14.65 -10.04
N MET A 579 -26.35 14.88 -11.30
CA MET A 579 -26.23 16.21 -11.92
C MET A 579 -27.29 17.20 -11.44
N SER A 580 -28.31 16.75 -10.73
CA SER A 580 -29.27 17.62 -10.06
C SER A 580 -28.62 18.50 -8.98
N GLU A 581 -27.48 18.08 -8.40
CA GLU A 581 -26.70 18.85 -7.43
C GLU A 581 -25.83 19.94 -8.10
N TYR A 582 -25.67 19.90 -9.42
CA TYR A 582 -24.75 20.75 -10.20
C TYR A 582 -25.48 21.62 -11.24
N MET A 583 -26.69 22.09 -10.89
CA MET A 583 -27.51 22.96 -11.74
C MET A 583 -27.01 24.41 -11.79
N GLU A 584 -26.33 24.85 -10.74
CA GLU A 584 -25.87 26.23 -10.59
C GLU A 584 -24.35 26.33 -10.81
N LYS A 585 -23.91 27.44 -11.39
CA LYS A 585 -22.51 27.70 -11.73
C LYS A 585 -21.55 27.53 -10.55
N HIS A 586 -21.93 27.96 -9.38
CA HIS A 586 -21.07 27.85 -8.20
C HIS A 586 -20.91 26.41 -7.66
N THR A 587 -21.83 25.50 -7.98
CA THR A 587 -21.73 24.10 -7.59
C THR A 587 -20.76 23.31 -8.48
N VAL A 588 -20.51 23.79 -9.70
CA VAL A 588 -19.58 23.15 -10.65
C VAL A 588 -18.15 23.11 -10.11
N SER A 589 -17.74 24.14 -9.37
CA SER A 589 -16.43 24.16 -8.71
C SER A 589 -16.23 23.02 -7.71
N ARG A 590 -17.31 22.43 -7.16
CA ARG A 590 -17.22 21.24 -6.28
C ARG A 590 -16.74 19.98 -7.02
N LEU A 591 -16.94 19.89 -8.36
CA LEU A 591 -16.49 18.75 -9.15
C LEU A 591 -14.96 18.70 -9.25
N VAL A 592 -14.33 19.85 -9.54
CA VAL A 592 -12.91 19.96 -9.87
C VAL A 592 -12.12 20.61 -8.71
N GLY A 593 -12.80 21.22 -7.76
CA GLY A 593 -12.24 21.95 -6.62
C GLY A 593 -12.42 23.47 -6.73
N SER A 594 -12.45 24.15 -5.58
CA SER A 594 -12.60 25.60 -5.52
C SER A 594 -11.30 26.33 -5.85
N PRO A 595 -11.34 27.47 -6.57
CA PRO A 595 -10.14 28.27 -6.84
C PRO A 595 -9.45 28.75 -5.55
N PRO A 596 -8.16 29.08 -5.61
CA PRO A 596 -7.42 29.63 -4.47
C PRO A 596 -8.13 30.86 -3.88
N GLY A 597 -8.29 30.87 -2.55
CA GLY A 597 -8.95 31.99 -1.82
C GLY A 597 -10.43 31.79 -1.54
N TYR A 598 -11.06 30.72 -2.02
CA TYR A 598 -12.44 30.37 -1.69
C TYR A 598 -12.49 29.26 -0.64
N VAL A 599 -13.57 29.25 0.16
CA VAL A 599 -13.82 28.21 1.17
C VAL A 599 -13.91 26.84 0.48
N GLY A 600 -13.21 25.81 1.02
CA GLY A 600 -13.17 24.47 0.45
C GLY A 600 -12.06 24.22 -0.58
N HIS A 601 -11.10 25.15 -0.77
CA HIS A 601 -9.96 24.93 -1.67
C HIS A 601 -9.06 23.75 -1.24
N GLU A 602 -8.95 23.47 0.06
CA GLU A 602 -8.14 22.36 0.60
C GLU A 602 -8.82 20.99 0.45
N GLU A 603 -10.14 20.95 0.29
CA GLU A 603 -10.92 19.70 0.25
C GLU A 603 -10.84 18.95 -1.09
N GLY A 604 -10.29 19.59 -2.14
CA GLY A 604 -10.22 18.98 -3.48
C GLY A 604 -11.59 18.85 -4.16
N GLY A 605 -11.62 18.47 -5.43
CA GLY A 605 -12.86 18.26 -6.19
C GLY A 605 -13.49 16.89 -5.94
N GLN A 606 -14.80 16.82 -5.80
CA GLN A 606 -15.51 15.56 -5.52
C GLN A 606 -15.33 14.51 -6.64
N LEU A 607 -15.33 14.92 -7.91
CA LEU A 607 -15.07 14.04 -9.03
C LEU A 607 -13.59 13.68 -9.09
N THR A 608 -12.72 14.68 -9.06
CA THR A 608 -11.28 14.51 -9.25
C THR A 608 -10.65 13.67 -8.15
N GLU A 609 -11.03 13.86 -6.88
CA GLU A 609 -10.54 13.05 -5.77
C GLU A 609 -11.05 11.60 -5.81
N LYS A 610 -12.34 11.39 -6.17
CA LYS A 610 -12.89 10.02 -6.29
C LYS A 610 -12.19 9.24 -7.40
N VAL A 611 -11.96 9.86 -8.57
CA VAL A 611 -11.30 9.22 -9.71
C VAL A 611 -9.79 9.02 -9.42
N ARG A 612 -9.13 9.96 -8.76
CA ARG A 612 -7.74 9.81 -8.33
C ARG A 612 -7.54 8.61 -7.42
N ARG A 613 -8.50 8.38 -6.49
CA ARG A 613 -8.47 7.21 -5.58
C ARG A 613 -8.86 5.90 -6.26
N LYS A 614 -9.74 5.98 -7.29
CA LYS A 614 -10.22 4.84 -8.06
C LYS A 614 -10.10 5.14 -9.56
N PRO A 615 -8.88 5.10 -10.11
CA PRO A 615 -8.64 5.42 -11.53
C PRO A 615 -9.25 4.39 -12.49
N TYR A 616 -9.71 3.26 -11.96
CA TYR A 616 -10.39 2.19 -12.69
C TYR A 616 -11.79 2.05 -12.15
N SER A 617 -12.71 2.73 -12.79
CA SER A 617 -14.10 2.78 -12.33
C SER A 617 -15.03 3.13 -13.46
N VAL A 618 -16.31 2.80 -13.28
CA VAL A 618 -17.40 3.35 -14.07
C VAL A 618 -17.80 4.68 -13.45
N VAL A 619 -17.65 5.77 -14.16
CA VAL A 619 -18.10 7.10 -13.71
C VAL A 619 -19.46 7.36 -14.33
N LEU A 620 -20.50 7.36 -13.51
CA LEU A 620 -21.88 7.60 -13.89
C LEU A 620 -22.28 9.03 -13.55
N PHE A 621 -22.57 9.83 -14.59
CA PHE A 621 -23.19 11.13 -14.49
C PHE A 621 -24.71 10.94 -14.71
N ASP A 622 -25.48 11.01 -13.64
CA ASP A 622 -26.92 10.77 -13.67
C ASP A 622 -27.69 12.07 -13.95
N GLU A 623 -28.66 12.02 -14.86
CA GLU A 623 -29.52 13.16 -15.28
C GLU A 623 -28.72 14.36 -15.86
N ILE A 624 -27.85 14.08 -16.84
CA ILE A 624 -26.91 15.06 -17.42
C ILE A 624 -27.59 16.30 -18.01
N GLU A 625 -28.85 16.22 -18.40
CA GLU A 625 -29.66 17.34 -18.91
C GLU A 625 -29.90 18.42 -17.86
N LYS A 626 -29.77 18.09 -16.58
CA LYS A 626 -29.92 19.05 -15.48
C LYS A 626 -28.66 19.83 -15.17
N ALA A 627 -27.52 19.38 -15.65
CA ALA A 627 -26.23 19.98 -15.37
C ALA A 627 -26.09 21.39 -15.98
N HIS A 628 -25.38 22.27 -15.26
CA HIS A 628 -24.96 23.56 -15.81
C HIS A 628 -24.03 23.37 -17.03
N GLU A 629 -24.02 24.29 -17.97
CA GLU A 629 -23.19 24.22 -19.20
C GLU A 629 -21.68 24.06 -18.91
N ASP A 630 -21.16 24.61 -17.82
CA ASP A 630 -19.76 24.47 -17.43
C ASP A 630 -19.37 23.01 -17.09
N VAL A 631 -20.32 22.17 -16.65
CA VAL A 631 -20.10 20.72 -16.50
C VAL A 631 -19.82 20.05 -17.84
N TRP A 632 -20.56 20.45 -18.89
CA TRP A 632 -20.35 19.92 -20.22
C TRP A 632 -18.97 20.27 -20.77
N ASN A 633 -18.42 21.45 -20.43
CA ASN A 633 -17.06 21.83 -20.81
C ASN A 633 -16.01 20.94 -20.13
N ILE A 634 -16.21 20.57 -18.87
CA ILE A 634 -15.35 19.61 -18.15
C ILE A 634 -15.44 18.22 -18.80
N LEU A 635 -16.66 17.78 -19.12
CA LEU A 635 -16.87 16.49 -19.78
C LEU A 635 -16.25 16.46 -21.18
N LEU A 636 -16.30 17.56 -21.95
CA LEU A 636 -15.60 17.65 -23.24
C LEU A 636 -14.10 17.40 -23.08
N GLN A 637 -13.47 17.98 -22.09
CA GLN A 637 -12.05 17.74 -21.79
C GLN A 637 -11.79 16.29 -21.40
N ILE A 638 -12.65 15.67 -20.58
CA ILE A 638 -12.53 14.25 -20.23
C ILE A 638 -12.65 13.35 -21.47
N LEU A 639 -13.64 13.64 -22.34
CA LEU A 639 -13.94 12.81 -23.51
C LEU A 639 -12.88 12.92 -24.62
N GLU A 640 -12.15 14.04 -24.68
CA GLU A 640 -11.14 14.31 -25.72
C GLU A 640 -9.73 13.96 -25.27
N ASP A 641 -9.30 14.54 -24.14
CA ASP A 641 -7.93 14.44 -23.66
C ASP A 641 -7.76 13.33 -22.61
N GLY A 642 -8.88 12.85 -22.03
CA GLY A 642 -8.85 11.86 -20.92
C GLY A 642 -8.25 12.39 -19.63
N ILE A 643 -8.04 13.71 -19.50
CA ILE A 643 -7.37 14.32 -18.34
C ILE A 643 -8.12 15.60 -17.95
N VAL A 644 -8.26 15.81 -16.64
CA VAL A 644 -8.75 17.07 -16.07
C VAL A 644 -7.74 17.60 -15.06
N THR A 645 -7.51 18.92 -15.09
CA THR A 645 -6.67 19.57 -14.08
C THR A 645 -7.55 20.07 -12.94
N ASP A 646 -7.25 19.66 -11.71
CA ASP A 646 -7.97 20.11 -10.52
C ASP A 646 -7.60 21.57 -10.13
N SER A 647 -8.30 22.11 -9.14
CA SER A 647 -8.03 23.47 -8.61
C SER A 647 -6.64 23.63 -7.96
N GLN A 648 -5.97 22.52 -7.61
CA GLN A 648 -4.63 22.51 -7.06
C GLN A 648 -3.55 22.36 -8.15
N GLY A 649 -3.94 22.32 -9.44
CA GLY A 649 -3.05 22.15 -10.58
C GLY A 649 -2.63 20.71 -10.84
N ARG A 650 -3.21 19.72 -10.16
CA ARG A 650 -2.90 18.30 -10.35
C ARG A 650 -3.70 17.76 -11.54
N ARG A 651 -3.07 16.95 -12.37
CA ARG A 651 -3.70 16.24 -13.49
C ARG A 651 -4.34 14.96 -13.01
N VAL A 652 -5.64 14.80 -13.25
CA VAL A 652 -6.42 13.61 -12.94
C VAL A 652 -6.75 12.89 -14.23
N ASP A 653 -6.38 11.62 -14.32
CA ASP A 653 -6.46 10.78 -15.52
C ASP A 653 -7.75 9.95 -15.52
N PHE A 654 -8.52 10.06 -16.62
CA PHE A 654 -9.76 9.33 -16.88
C PHE A 654 -9.60 8.28 -17.99
N LYS A 655 -8.39 8.08 -18.54
CA LYS A 655 -8.17 7.16 -19.69
C LYS A 655 -8.56 5.74 -19.39
N ASN A 656 -8.47 5.36 -18.13
CA ASN A 656 -8.78 4.00 -17.68
C ASN A 656 -10.18 3.90 -17.07
N THR A 657 -11.03 4.92 -17.20
CA THR A 657 -12.43 4.91 -16.75
C THR A 657 -13.39 4.61 -17.89
N ILE A 658 -14.58 4.17 -17.53
CA ILE A 658 -15.73 4.07 -18.42
C ILE A 658 -16.69 5.21 -18.03
N ILE A 659 -16.94 6.14 -18.94
CA ILE A 659 -17.84 7.27 -18.71
C ILE A 659 -19.24 6.89 -19.18
N VAL A 660 -20.20 6.96 -18.27
CA VAL A 660 -21.61 6.75 -18.59
C VAL A 660 -22.40 7.99 -18.15
N MET A 661 -23.18 8.53 -19.07
CA MET A 661 -24.10 9.62 -18.81
C MET A 661 -25.52 9.11 -18.99
N THR A 662 -26.43 9.39 -18.06
CA THR A 662 -27.85 9.06 -18.24
C THR A 662 -28.66 10.33 -18.49
N SER A 663 -29.70 10.20 -19.32
CA SER A 663 -30.63 11.29 -19.57
C SER A 663 -32.06 10.77 -19.74
N ASN A 664 -33.01 11.58 -19.30
CA ASN A 664 -34.43 11.33 -19.49
C ASN A 664 -35.01 12.16 -20.69
N VAL A 665 -34.17 12.83 -21.46
CA VAL A 665 -34.55 13.53 -22.68
C VAL A 665 -35.23 12.56 -23.65
N GLY A 666 -36.34 12.92 -24.19
CA GLY A 666 -37.12 12.07 -25.09
C GLY A 666 -37.92 10.95 -24.41
N ALA A 667 -37.88 10.85 -23.08
CA ALA A 667 -38.66 9.85 -22.34
C ALA A 667 -40.18 9.89 -22.65
N ARG A 668 -40.72 11.06 -22.83
CA ARG A 668 -42.14 11.24 -23.26
C ARG A 668 -42.43 10.60 -24.60
N ASN A 669 -41.52 10.71 -25.57
CA ASN A 669 -41.67 10.08 -26.89
C ASN A 669 -41.65 8.55 -26.82
N ILE A 670 -40.97 8.00 -25.78
CA ILE A 670 -40.91 6.55 -25.54
C ILE A 670 -42.19 6.06 -24.84
N THR A 671 -42.73 6.83 -23.90
CA THR A 671 -43.89 6.43 -23.08
C THR A 671 -45.22 6.75 -23.70
N SER A 672 -45.33 7.81 -24.55
CA SER A 672 -46.55 8.31 -25.20
C SER A 672 -46.76 7.84 -26.67
N ALA A 673 -45.90 6.88 -27.11
CA ALA A 673 -46.10 6.33 -28.43
C ALA A 673 -47.46 5.59 -28.49
N ASP A 674 -48.45 6.29 -29.04
CA ASP A 674 -49.87 5.92 -29.07
C ASP A 674 -50.09 4.43 -29.45
N LYS A 675 -50.94 3.77 -28.65
CA LYS A 675 -51.61 2.56 -29.14
C LYS A 675 -52.34 2.91 -30.40
N PRO A 676 -52.12 2.22 -31.52
CA PRO A 676 -52.87 2.52 -32.76
C PRO A 676 -54.35 2.33 -32.46
N LEU A 677 -55.12 3.38 -32.67
CA LEU A 677 -56.56 3.32 -32.67
C LEU A 677 -56.99 2.43 -33.86
N GLY A 678 -57.30 1.17 -33.55
CA GLY A 678 -58.01 0.31 -34.49
C GLY A 678 -57.25 -0.95 -34.96
N PHE A 679 -57.85 -2.07 -34.70
CA PHE A 679 -57.61 -3.46 -35.10
C PHE A 679 -56.77 -4.34 -34.18
N ASP A 680 -57.51 -5.28 -33.58
CA ASP A 680 -57.01 -6.51 -32.96
C ASP A 680 -56.26 -7.36 -34.02
N GLY A 681 -54.95 -7.14 -34.08
CA GLY A 681 -54.05 -7.98 -34.84
C GLY A 681 -52.76 -8.13 -34.04
N ARG A 682 -52.30 -9.36 -33.85
CA ARG A 682 -50.99 -9.66 -33.29
C ARG A 682 -49.96 -8.86 -34.04
N GLU A 683 -49.35 -7.85 -33.36
CA GLU A 683 -48.22 -7.12 -33.92
C GLU A 683 -47.13 -8.12 -34.27
N SER A 684 -46.59 -8.03 -35.49
CA SER A 684 -45.44 -8.84 -35.86
C SER A 684 -44.19 -8.24 -35.33
N ASP A 685 -43.16 -9.04 -35.02
CA ASP A 685 -41.82 -8.58 -34.57
C ASP A 685 -41.23 -7.51 -35.46
N ALA A 686 -41.63 -7.46 -36.74
CA ALA A 686 -41.19 -6.44 -37.69
C ALA A 686 -41.79 -5.06 -37.41
N ASP A 687 -43.08 -5.03 -36.96
CA ASP A 687 -43.81 -3.80 -36.65
C ASP A 687 -43.26 -3.16 -35.38
N GLU A 688 -42.89 -3.97 -34.36
CA GLU A 688 -42.27 -3.50 -33.12
C GLU A 688 -40.90 -2.89 -33.39
N LYS A 689 -40.05 -3.52 -34.19
CA LYS A 689 -38.75 -2.98 -34.62
C LYS A 689 -38.88 -1.66 -35.40
N ALA A 690 -39.87 -1.58 -36.31
CA ALA A 690 -40.12 -0.36 -37.08
C ALA A 690 -40.62 0.77 -36.18
N ARG A 691 -41.45 0.47 -35.18
CA ARG A 691 -41.94 1.43 -34.18
C ARG A 691 -40.77 1.92 -33.31
N PHE A 692 -39.91 1.04 -32.80
CA PHE A 692 -38.76 1.41 -32.02
C PHE A 692 -37.76 2.28 -32.81
N ALA A 693 -37.57 1.99 -34.11
CA ALA A 693 -36.72 2.83 -34.96
C ALA A 693 -37.24 4.27 -35.10
N ARG A 694 -38.57 4.47 -35.21
CA ARG A 694 -39.19 5.81 -35.23
C ARG A 694 -39.04 6.53 -33.92
N ILE A 695 -39.25 5.84 -32.80
CA ILE A 695 -39.05 6.39 -31.44
C ILE A 695 -37.59 6.82 -31.27
N LYS A 696 -36.64 5.98 -31.64
CA LYS A 696 -35.21 6.25 -31.61
C LYS A 696 -34.85 7.52 -32.38
N GLN A 697 -35.44 7.69 -33.60
CA GLN A 697 -35.22 8.88 -34.38
C GLN A 697 -35.76 10.15 -33.71
N ALA A 698 -36.98 10.11 -33.17
CA ALA A 698 -37.58 11.25 -32.44
C ALA A 698 -36.77 11.63 -31.20
N VAL A 699 -36.30 10.64 -30.43
CA VAL A 699 -35.42 10.86 -29.26
C VAL A 699 -34.10 11.51 -29.67
N MET A 700 -33.49 11.03 -30.76
CA MET A 700 -32.24 11.60 -31.30
C MET A 700 -32.41 13.04 -31.79
N GLU A 701 -33.59 13.40 -32.37
CA GLU A 701 -33.87 14.79 -32.76
C GLU A 701 -34.00 15.69 -31.52
N GLU A 702 -34.70 15.25 -30.49
CA GLU A 702 -34.82 16.00 -29.23
C GLU A 702 -33.48 16.17 -28.54
N LEU A 703 -32.64 15.11 -28.53
CA LEU A 703 -31.28 15.15 -28.02
C LEU A 703 -30.43 16.22 -28.72
N ARG A 704 -30.49 16.34 -30.04
CA ARG A 704 -29.77 17.35 -30.83
C ARG A 704 -30.24 18.77 -30.55
N ARG A 705 -31.45 18.95 -30.02
CA ARG A 705 -31.95 20.25 -29.59
C ARG A 705 -31.46 20.63 -28.20
N THR A 706 -31.25 19.64 -27.34
CA THR A 706 -30.85 19.80 -25.93
C THR A 706 -29.34 19.98 -25.80
N PHE A 707 -28.55 19.19 -26.48
CA PHE A 707 -27.08 19.17 -26.38
C PHE A 707 -26.38 19.73 -27.61
N LYS A 708 -25.27 20.42 -27.42
CA LYS A 708 -24.45 20.97 -28.49
C LYS A 708 -23.89 19.82 -29.38
N PRO A 709 -23.85 19.98 -30.70
CA PRO A 709 -23.33 18.94 -31.62
C PRO A 709 -21.88 18.51 -31.27
N GLU A 710 -21.08 19.45 -30.82
CA GLU A 710 -19.70 19.18 -30.37
C GLU A 710 -19.63 18.15 -29.27
N PHE A 711 -20.50 18.22 -28.28
CA PHE A 711 -20.58 17.28 -27.16
C PHE A 711 -21.01 15.89 -27.65
N LEU A 712 -22.05 15.82 -28.47
CA LEU A 712 -22.57 14.54 -28.98
C LEU A 712 -21.56 13.80 -29.85
N ASN A 713 -20.76 14.52 -30.66
CA ASN A 713 -19.74 13.92 -31.53
C ASN A 713 -18.54 13.31 -30.78
N ARG A 714 -18.37 13.61 -29.46
CA ARG A 714 -17.30 13.07 -28.64
C ARG A 714 -17.68 11.80 -27.89
N ILE A 715 -18.97 11.47 -27.89
CA ILE A 715 -19.53 10.28 -27.26
C ILE A 715 -19.37 9.10 -28.20
N ASP A 716 -18.84 7.96 -27.70
CA ASP A 716 -18.61 6.79 -28.52
C ASP A 716 -19.92 6.15 -29.01
N GLU A 717 -20.91 6.02 -28.10
CA GLU A 717 -22.20 5.41 -28.42
C GLU A 717 -23.34 6.09 -27.65
N THR A 718 -24.41 6.44 -28.37
CA THR A 718 -25.68 6.93 -27.81
C THR A 718 -26.70 5.79 -27.86
N ILE A 719 -27.20 5.37 -26.72
CA ILE A 719 -28.01 4.17 -26.59
C ILE A 719 -29.40 4.55 -26.04
N VAL A 720 -30.44 4.19 -26.80
CA VAL A 720 -31.83 4.41 -26.41
C VAL A 720 -32.36 3.13 -25.78
N PHE A 721 -32.76 3.19 -24.50
CA PHE A 721 -33.37 2.09 -23.77
C PHE A 721 -34.86 1.98 -24.13
N ARG A 722 -35.32 0.78 -24.48
CA ARG A 722 -36.71 0.54 -24.72
C ARG A 722 -37.51 0.45 -23.42
N GLN A 723 -38.83 0.66 -23.53
CA GLN A 723 -39.73 0.38 -22.42
C GLN A 723 -39.75 -1.14 -22.13
N LEU A 724 -39.83 -1.52 -20.87
CA LEU A 724 -39.87 -2.91 -20.47
C LEU A 724 -41.23 -3.52 -20.83
N THR A 725 -41.24 -4.74 -21.34
CA THR A 725 -42.45 -5.55 -21.59
C THR A 725 -42.91 -6.23 -20.31
N GLU A 726 -44.14 -6.74 -20.30
CA GLU A 726 -44.64 -7.52 -19.14
C GLU A 726 -43.79 -8.77 -18.87
N GLU A 727 -43.26 -9.40 -19.91
CA GLU A 727 -42.33 -10.53 -19.77
C GLU A 727 -40.99 -10.11 -19.13
N ASP A 728 -40.44 -8.95 -19.55
CA ASP A 728 -39.23 -8.44 -18.94
C ASP A 728 -39.43 -8.18 -17.45
N ILE A 729 -40.57 -7.62 -17.06
CA ILE A 729 -40.88 -7.32 -15.65
C ILE A 729 -41.06 -8.59 -14.83
N ARG A 730 -41.70 -9.62 -15.41
CA ARG A 730 -41.76 -10.92 -14.76
C ARG A 730 -40.38 -11.51 -14.49
N HIS A 731 -39.51 -11.47 -15.48
CA HIS A 731 -38.12 -11.93 -15.29
C HIS A 731 -37.36 -11.11 -14.23
N ILE A 732 -37.58 -9.78 -14.21
CA ILE A 732 -37.00 -8.93 -13.17
C ILE A 732 -37.54 -9.30 -11.79
N ALA A 733 -38.84 -9.56 -11.66
CA ALA A 733 -39.46 -9.98 -10.41
C ALA A 733 -38.88 -11.30 -9.92
N GLN A 734 -38.81 -12.33 -10.78
CA GLN A 734 -38.17 -13.62 -10.45
C GLN A 734 -36.75 -13.43 -9.92
N ARG A 735 -35.98 -12.60 -10.58
CA ARG A 735 -34.60 -12.33 -10.16
C ARG A 735 -34.49 -11.60 -8.82
N MET A 736 -35.34 -10.60 -8.60
CA MET A 736 -35.38 -9.90 -7.32
C MET A 736 -35.77 -10.84 -6.19
N LEU A 737 -36.74 -11.76 -6.42
CA LEU A 737 -37.12 -12.81 -5.47
C LEU A 737 -35.98 -13.79 -5.22
N GLN A 738 -35.20 -14.18 -6.23
CA GLN A 738 -33.98 -14.99 -6.03
C GLN A 738 -32.93 -14.30 -5.15
N ILE A 739 -32.72 -13.00 -5.32
CA ILE A 739 -31.79 -12.23 -4.49
C ILE A 739 -32.30 -12.17 -3.04
N THR A 740 -33.58 -11.91 -2.85
CA THR A 740 -34.23 -11.93 -1.53
C THR A 740 -34.16 -13.32 -0.91
N GLY A 741 -34.43 -14.39 -1.69
CA GLY A 741 -34.28 -15.78 -1.25
C GLY A 741 -32.86 -16.13 -0.83
N GLY A 742 -31.83 -15.63 -1.54
CA GLY A 742 -30.43 -15.78 -1.14
C GLY A 742 -30.10 -15.14 0.21
N ARG A 743 -30.71 -13.98 0.52
CA ARG A 743 -30.58 -13.33 1.85
C ARG A 743 -31.31 -14.13 2.94
N MET A 744 -32.48 -14.67 2.64
CA MET A 744 -33.24 -15.51 3.57
C MET A 744 -32.57 -16.86 3.82
N ALA A 745 -31.91 -17.44 2.82
CA ALA A 745 -31.15 -18.68 2.96
C ALA A 745 -29.96 -18.53 3.95
N GLN A 746 -29.39 -17.34 4.10
CA GLN A 746 -28.37 -17.06 5.14
C GLN A 746 -28.95 -17.14 6.56
N GLN A 747 -30.27 -16.98 6.70
CA GLN A 747 -31.03 -17.15 7.95
C GLN A 747 -31.64 -18.56 8.09
N GLY A 748 -31.35 -19.43 7.12
CA GLY A 748 -31.81 -20.81 7.11
C GLY A 748 -33.23 -21.01 6.54
N ILE A 749 -33.80 -20.01 5.86
CA ILE A 749 -35.14 -20.10 5.25
C ILE A 749 -35.01 -20.22 3.75
N THR A 750 -35.63 -21.23 3.15
CA THR A 750 -35.72 -21.40 1.70
C THR A 750 -36.95 -20.69 1.16
N LEU A 751 -36.81 -19.81 0.19
CA LEU A 751 -37.91 -19.10 -0.47
C LEU A 751 -38.23 -19.75 -1.81
N LEU A 752 -39.47 -20.17 -2.00
CA LEU A 752 -40.03 -20.66 -3.29
C LEU A 752 -41.14 -19.72 -3.73
N ALA A 753 -41.26 -19.47 -5.01
CA ALA A 753 -42.32 -18.62 -5.56
C ALA A 753 -43.06 -19.33 -6.70
N ASP A 754 -44.37 -19.31 -6.67
CA ASP A 754 -45.24 -19.83 -7.74
C ASP A 754 -45.28 -18.83 -8.90
N ASP A 755 -45.33 -19.32 -10.14
CA ASP A 755 -45.35 -18.49 -11.35
C ASP A 755 -46.50 -17.49 -11.40
N ASP A 756 -47.68 -17.88 -10.87
CA ASP A 756 -48.85 -17.01 -10.77
C ASP A 756 -48.64 -15.85 -9.79
N ALA A 757 -48.00 -16.13 -8.65
CA ALA A 757 -47.62 -15.10 -7.67
C ALA A 757 -46.58 -14.13 -8.21
N VAL A 758 -45.57 -14.65 -8.93
CA VAL A 758 -44.59 -13.79 -9.61
C VAL A 758 -45.24 -12.88 -10.67
N THR A 759 -46.22 -13.42 -11.38
CA THR A 759 -46.96 -12.65 -12.43
C THR A 759 -47.84 -11.56 -11.77
N ALA A 760 -48.46 -11.84 -10.63
CA ALA A 760 -49.23 -10.87 -9.86
C ALA A 760 -48.34 -9.76 -9.34
N LEU A 761 -47.20 -10.08 -8.69
CA LEU A 761 -46.20 -9.13 -8.21
C LEU A 761 -45.66 -8.26 -9.35
N ALA A 762 -45.40 -8.87 -10.52
CA ALA A 762 -44.93 -8.16 -11.68
C ALA A 762 -45.96 -7.13 -12.17
N LYS A 763 -47.24 -7.49 -12.11
CA LYS A 763 -48.33 -6.63 -12.57
C LYS A 763 -48.59 -5.47 -11.61
N ASP A 764 -48.54 -5.73 -10.32
CA ASP A 764 -48.73 -4.71 -9.27
C ASP A 764 -47.51 -3.78 -9.16
N GLY A 765 -46.32 -4.30 -9.46
CA GLY A 765 -45.04 -3.53 -9.47
C GLY A 765 -44.74 -2.84 -10.76
N PHE A 766 -45.59 -2.86 -11.77
CA PHE A 766 -45.38 -2.20 -13.06
C PHE A 766 -46.09 -0.87 -13.16
N ASP A 767 -45.38 0.16 -13.54
CA ASP A 767 -45.89 1.49 -13.88
C ASP A 767 -45.28 1.94 -15.23
N PRO A 768 -46.12 2.30 -16.21
CA PRO A 768 -45.64 2.74 -17.52
C PRO A 768 -44.68 3.96 -17.48
N GLN A 769 -44.80 4.82 -16.46
CA GLN A 769 -43.95 6.02 -16.31
C GLN A 769 -42.67 5.72 -15.50
N TYR A 770 -42.77 4.83 -14.48
CA TYR A 770 -41.69 4.56 -13.55
C TYR A 770 -40.99 3.20 -13.78
N GLY A 771 -41.44 2.43 -14.80
CA GLY A 771 -40.89 1.14 -15.16
C GLY A 771 -40.93 0.12 -14.03
N ALA A 772 -39.85 -0.61 -13.78
CA ALA A 772 -39.71 -1.61 -12.73
C ALA A 772 -39.38 -1.03 -11.35
N ARG A 773 -39.36 0.31 -11.17
CA ARG A 773 -38.98 0.93 -9.89
C ARG A 773 -39.99 0.63 -8.75
N PRO A 774 -41.32 0.61 -8.99
CA PRO A 774 -42.29 0.22 -7.96
C PRO A 774 -42.21 -1.24 -7.56
N LEU A 775 -41.74 -2.14 -8.43
CA LEU A 775 -41.64 -3.59 -8.17
C LEU A 775 -40.83 -3.91 -6.90
N ARG A 776 -39.77 -3.15 -6.65
CA ARG A 776 -38.99 -3.32 -5.43
C ARG A 776 -39.82 -3.08 -4.17
N ARG A 777 -40.68 -2.06 -4.19
CA ARG A 777 -41.56 -1.75 -3.08
C ARG A 777 -42.68 -2.82 -2.92
N ALA A 778 -43.22 -3.32 -4.05
CA ALA A 778 -44.19 -4.39 -4.01
C ALA A 778 -43.59 -5.64 -3.36
N ILE A 779 -42.40 -6.08 -3.80
CA ILE A 779 -41.70 -7.23 -3.20
C ILE A 779 -41.39 -6.98 -1.72
N GLN A 780 -40.97 -5.77 -1.34
CA GLN A 780 -40.70 -5.44 0.05
C GLN A 780 -41.97 -5.56 0.91
N ASN A 781 -43.04 -4.90 0.50
CA ASN A 781 -44.29 -4.86 1.29
C ASN A 781 -45.03 -6.22 1.31
N GLU A 782 -45.06 -6.93 0.19
CA GLU A 782 -45.89 -8.16 0.07
C GLU A 782 -45.07 -9.41 0.41
N VAL A 783 -43.76 -9.39 0.31
CA VAL A 783 -42.93 -10.58 0.56
C VAL A 783 -41.99 -10.37 1.77
N GLU A 784 -41.13 -9.35 1.77
CA GLU A 784 -40.13 -9.19 2.85
C GLU A 784 -40.81 -8.89 4.20
N ASP A 785 -41.80 -8.00 4.24
CA ASP A 785 -42.53 -7.65 5.46
C ASP A 785 -43.38 -8.84 5.98
N ALA A 786 -44.07 -9.56 5.08
CA ALA A 786 -44.89 -10.72 5.46
C ALA A 786 -44.03 -11.89 5.97
N VAL A 787 -42.85 -12.15 5.36
CA VAL A 787 -41.93 -13.16 5.90
C VAL A 787 -41.39 -12.73 7.27
N ALA A 788 -41.06 -11.44 7.44
CA ALA A 788 -40.56 -10.91 8.71
C ALA A 788 -41.65 -11.08 9.84
N GLU A 789 -42.91 -10.81 9.55
CA GLU A 789 -44.01 -11.05 10.50
C GLU A 789 -44.11 -12.53 10.88
N LEU A 790 -44.13 -13.45 9.91
CA LEU A 790 -44.20 -14.90 10.16
C LEU A 790 -42.97 -15.42 10.95
N MET A 791 -41.80 -14.83 10.76
CA MET A 791 -40.63 -15.15 11.55
C MET A 791 -40.74 -14.64 13.00
N LEU A 792 -41.28 -13.45 13.21
CA LEU A 792 -41.46 -12.87 14.53
C LEU A 792 -42.55 -13.59 15.32
N GLU A 793 -43.64 -14.07 14.66
CA GLU A 793 -44.65 -14.90 15.24
C GLU A 793 -44.19 -16.33 15.54
N GLY A 794 -42.99 -16.72 15.07
CA GLY A 794 -42.45 -18.07 15.26
C GLY A 794 -43.08 -19.15 14.35
N THR A 795 -43.89 -18.76 13.39
CA THR A 795 -44.52 -19.65 12.41
C THR A 795 -43.48 -20.17 11.40
N LEU A 796 -42.53 -19.32 10.98
CA LEU A 796 -41.35 -19.66 10.15
C LEU A 796 -40.11 -19.70 11.02
N GLN A 797 -39.42 -20.86 11.00
CA GLN A 797 -38.17 -21.10 11.74
C GLN A 797 -37.00 -21.46 10.79
N SER A 798 -35.80 -21.41 11.30
CA SER A 798 -34.60 -21.82 10.51
C SER A 798 -34.75 -23.31 10.12
N GLY A 799 -34.65 -23.61 8.85
CA GLY A 799 -34.87 -24.92 8.26
C GLY A 799 -36.18 -25.03 7.49
N ASP A 800 -37.10 -24.07 7.61
CA ASP A 800 -38.39 -24.10 6.93
C ASP A 800 -38.32 -23.55 5.50
N THR A 801 -39.31 -23.97 4.67
CA THR A 801 -39.50 -23.42 3.33
C THR A 801 -40.72 -22.50 3.32
N ALA A 802 -40.51 -21.24 2.90
CA ALA A 802 -41.57 -20.27 2.68
C ALA A 802 -41.96 -20.29 1.19
N ARG A 803 -43.23 -20.52 0.89
CA ARG A 803 -43.79 -20.53 -0.45
C ARG A 803 -44.67 -19.32 -0.69
N ILE A 804 -44.37 -18.56 -1.73
CA ILE A 804 -45.17 -17.42 -2.19
C ILE A 804 -46.23 -17.95 -3.15
N CYS A 805 -47.52 -17.82 -2.78
CA CYS A 805 -48.69 -18.26 -3.54
C CYS A 805 -49.65 -17.11 -3.82
N LEU A 806 -50.51 -17.26 -4.81
CA LEU A 806 -51.62 -16.35 -5.08
C LEU A 806 -52.90 -16.92 -4.52
N ARG A 807 -53.56 -16.27 -3.50
CA ARG A 807 -54.90 -16.64 -3.00
C ARG A 807 -55.83 -15.44 -3.04
N ASP A 808 -57.03 -15.66 -3.57
CA ASP A 808 -58.05 -14.61 -3.72
C ASP A 808 -57.54 -13.30 -4.36
N GLY A 809 -56.57 -13.42 -5.30
CA GLY A 809 -55.96 -12.30 -5.99
C GLY A 809 -54.96 -11.50 -5.16
N LYS A 810 -54.55 -12.02 -3.99
CA LYS A 810 -53.48 -11.45 -3.17
C LYS A 810 -52.29 -12.39 -3.04
N VAL A 811 -51.10 -11.83 -2.99
CA VAL A 811 -49.88 -12.58 -2.71
C VAL A 811 -49.88 -12.95 -1.23
N THR A 812 -49.71 -14.22 -0.91
CA THR A 812 -49.65 -14.75 0.45
C THR A 812 -48.45 -15.67 0.61
N ILE A 813 -47.91 -15.76 1.81
CA ILE A 813 -46.77 -16.62 2.13
C ILE A 813 -47.24 -17.76 3.01
N GLU A 814 -46.93 -18.98 2.59
CA GLU A 814 -47.28 -20.18 3.32
C GLU A 814 -46.05 -20.99 3.69
N LYS A 815 -46.08 -21.60 4.86
CA LYS A 815 -45.07 -22.57 5.25
C LYS A 815 -45.29 -23.88 4.51
N GLU A 816 -44.36 -24.30 3.70
CA GLU A 816 -44.39 -25.63 3.08
C GLU A 816 -43.86 -26.65 4.09
N ALA A 817 -44.68 -27.71 4.36
CA ALA A 817 -44.23 -28.78 5.23
C ALA A 817 -42.95 -29.42 4.63
N ALA A 818 -41.89 -29.54 5.45
CA ALA A 818 -40.64 -30.17 5.00
C ALA A 818 -40.98 -31.55 4.36
N PRO A 819 -40.37 -31.88 3.19
CA PRO A 819 -40.55 -33.20 2.61
C PRO A 819 -40.09 -34.24 3.64
N VAL A 820 -41.00 -35.14 4.05
CA VAL A 820 -40.66 -36.25 4.95
C VAL A 820 -39.56 -37.05 4.24
N LYS A 821 -38.35 -37.02 4.75
CA LYS A 821 -37.28 -37.93 4.34
C LYS A 821 -37.83 -39.33 4.68
N GLU A 822 -38.28 -40.08 3.70
CA GLU A 822 -38.46 -41.50 3.83
C GLU A 822 -37.16 -42.10 4.35
N GLN A 823 -37.16 -42.46 5.61
CA GLN A 823 -36.10 -43.29 6.17
C GLN A 823 -36.22 -44.62 5.42
N SER A 824 -35.32 -44.86 4.48
CA SER A 824 -35.09 -46.21 3.98
C SER A 824 -34.56 -47.03 5.15
N GLU A 825 -35.48 -47.75 5.79
CA GLU A 825 -35.14 -48.87 6.68
C GLU A 825 -34.22 -49.83 5.92
N GLY A 826 -32.97 -49.89 6.40
CA GLY A 826 -32.02 -50.88 5.92
C GLY A 826 -32.50 -52.26 6.26
N ALA A 827 -32.79 -53.04 5.23
CA ALA A 827 -32.87 -54.51 5.35
C ALA A 827 -31.44 -55.03 5.50
N ALA A 828 -31.14 -55.56 6.68
CA ALA A 828 -30.03 -56.45 6.92
C ALA A 828 -30.19 -57.74 6.11
N VAL A 829 -29.14 -58.15 5.39
CA VAL A 829 -28.60 -59.50 5.29
C VAL A 829 -27.11 -59.39 5.02
#